data_7f5ea37aa143bbfa803f4d450f6a7796
#
_entry.id   7f5ea37aa143bbfa803f4d450f6a7796
#
_cell.length_a   1.000
_cell.length_b   1.000
_cell.length_c   1.000
_cell.angle_alpha   90.00
_cell.angle_beta   90.00
_cell.angle_gamma   90.00
#
_symmetry.space_group_name_H-M   'P 1'
#
loop_
_entity.id
_entity.type
_entity.pdbx_description
1 polymer ?
#
loop_
_entity_poly.entity_id
_entity_poly.type
_entity_poly.pdbx_seq_one_letter_code
_entity_poly.pdbx_strand_id
1 'polypeptide(L)'
;MYKRQVLTTPAGKQETWKLIKKEEWAKDVFNKLKERTEVYTNLTDAQPAWLLSRLAMYWKSHATEVYVKGETFDHAGGEKAPYPTVRYTGTRGTAATHGRPKLADVVPYDDEDGNVTFCNNALPDRPMESVHPSKTGRNIESLNCEILGIARDAAFLYWMTDEEKFAKLAAGVFDTYMTGIYYRNVPIDLNHGHQQTLVGLTSFEVIHEDALHIAVPLYDFLYNYLKANYPDKMEIYAGAFKKWADNIIANGVPHNNWNLLQARFIMNVGLVLEDNKEYADGKGREYYIDYVMNRSSIRQWSLTQLADYGFDINTGIWAECPGYSSVVINDYANFVNQFDTNLQYDLVKAMPVLSKAVATTPQYLFPNRMICGFGDTHPGYLSTNFFIRMIQNAQANGKKEQENYFTALLKCLNPDLGNDKTEKKNVRVSVNSFFEDKPLALNPKVQPGKIEDYVSPLFYAPNVSWLVQRNGMHPRNSLMISLNGSEGNHMHANGISMELYGKGYVLGPDAGIGLFLYSGLDYAEYYSQFPSHNTVCVDGISSYPVMKSNHSFDLLSCFPASAEPGKAFTSVTYSNLYFREPESRADQTRMMSIVTTGAETGYYVDVFRSRKEKGGDKMHDYFYHNLGQTLTCLLYTTDAADDRISVD
;
A
#
# COMPACT_ATOMS: atom_id res chain seq x y z
N MET A 1 15.51 31.11 -10.01
CA MET A 1 14.12 30.83 -10.41
C MET A 1 13.64 29.67 -9.56
N TYR A 2 12.65 29.88 -8.75
CA TYR A 2 12.19 28.91 -7.75
C TYR A 2 11.64 27.65 -8.45
N LYS A 3 12.23 26.47 -8.19
CA LYS A 3 11.90 25.20 -8.86
C LYS A 3 11.26 24.15 -7.94
N ARG A 4 10.73 24.56 -6.77
CA ARG A 4 10.10 23.62 -5.86
C ARG A 4 8.67 23.37 -6.30
N GLN A 5 8.31 22.11 -6.39
CA GLN A 5 7.02 21.68 -6.89
C GLN A 5 6.73 20.29 -6.34
N VAL A 6 6.14 20.24 -5.15
CA VAL A 6 5.72 18.95 -4.57
C VAL A 6 4.29 18.63 -5.01
N LEU A 7 3.37 19.56 -4.77
CA LEU A 7 1.96 19.39 -5.15
C LEU A 7 1.56 20.22 -6.38
N THR A 8 2.21 21.36 -6.60
CA THR A 8 1.81 22.30 -7.65
C THR A 8 2.97 23.15 -8.12
N THR A 9 2.78 23.86 -9.22
CA THR A 9 3.75 24.79 -9.82
C THR A 9 3.49 26.22 -9.36
N PRO A 10 4.43 27.17 -9.54
CA PRO A 10 4.15 28.61 -9.31
C PRO A 10 2.92 29.13 -10.08
N ALA A 11 2.66 28.59 -11.28
CA ALA A 11 1.45 28.89 -12.04
C ALA A 11 0.18 28.29 -11.42
N GLY A 12 0.32 27.25 -10.64
CA GLY A 12 -0.79 26.54 -10.00
C GLY A 12 -1.64 27.37 -9.06
N LYS A 13 -1.07 28.46 -8.47
CA LYS A 13 -1.86 29.43 -7.68
C LYS A 13 -3.00 30.02 -8.50
N GLN A 14 -2.71 30.45 -9.72
CA GLN A 14 -3.73 31.03 -10.61
C GLN A 14 -4.74 29.98 -11.09
N GLU A 15 -4.26 28.76 -11.38
CA GLU A 15 -5.11 27.64 -11.79
C GLU A 15 -6.07 27.25 -10.66
N THR A 16 -5.57 27.17 -9.43
CA THR A 16 -6.39 26.89 -8.24
C THR A 16 -7.43 27.97 -8.01
N TRP A 17 -7.08 29.25 -8.17
CA TRP A 17 -8.07 30.33 -8.09
C TRP A 17 -9.14 30.26 -9.19
N LYS A 18 -8.77 29.88 -10.42
CA LYS A 18 -9.75 29.65 -11.49
C LYS A 18 -10.69 28.49 -11.13
N LEU A 19 -10.16 27.42 -10.58
CA LEU A 19 -10.94 26.27 -10.12
C LEU A 19 -11.93 26.66 -9.01
N ILE A 20 -11.47 27.37 -7.98
CA ILE A 20 -12.30 27.86 -6.87
C ILE A 20 -13.43 28.79 -7.36
N LYS A 21 -13.15 29.60 -8.38
CA LYS A 21 -14.16 30.50 -8.96
C LYS A 21 -15.19 29.78 -9.83
N LYS A 22 -14.80 28.65 -10.44
CA LYS A 22 -15.63 27.94 -11.41
C LYS A 22 -16.44 26.81 -10.78
N GLU A 23 -15.85 26.07 -9.85
CA GLU A 23 -16.40 24.83 -9.32
C GLU A 23 -16.89 25.02 -7.86
N GLU A 24 -18.15 24.73 -7.59
CA GLU A 24 -18.77 24.90 -6.26
C GLU A 24 -18.08 24.05 -5.19
N TRP A 25 -17.71 22.80 -5.53
CA TRP A 25 -16.98 21.94 -4.60
C TRP A 25 -15.63 22.53 -4.18
N ALA A 26 -14.91 23.16 -5.11
CA ALA A 26 -13.59 23.74 -4.81
C ALA A 26 -13.73 24.97 -3.90
N LYS A 27 -14.77 25.77 -4.13
CA LYS A 27 -15.13 26.92 -3.28
C LYS A 27 -15.52 26.46 -1.87
N ASP A 28 -16.33 25.40 -1.76
CA ASP A 28 -16.74 24.83 -0.47
C ASP A 28 -15.53 24.29 0.30
N VAL A 29 -14.64 23.51 -0.35
CA VAL A 29 -13.41 23.01 0.25
C VAL A 29 -12.52 24.16 0.73
N PHE A 30 -12.30 25.19 -0.10
CA PHE A 30 -11.49 26.33 0.27
C PHE A 30 -12.04 27.09 1.50
N ASN A 31 -13.34 27.35 1.52
CA ASN A 31 -14.00 28.03 2.63
C ASN A 31 -13.91 27.22 3.93
N LYS A 32 -14.17 25.92 3.88
CA LYS A 32 -14.05 25.04 5.04
C LYS A 32 -12.61 24.93 5.56
N LEU A 33 -11.61 24.91 4.65
CA LEU A 33 -10.21 24.99 5.04
C LEU A 33 -9.90 26.31 5.77
N LYS A 34 -10.40 27.42 5.23
CA LYS A 34 -10.21 28.76 5.82
C LYS A 34 -10.88 28.86 7.19
N GLU A 35 -12.15 28.49 7.30
CA GLU A 35 -12.92 28.54 8.55
C GLU A 35 -12.26 27.73 9.68
N ARG A 36 -11.88 26.48 9.39
CA ARG A 36 -11.24 25.63 10.41
C ARG A 36 -9.85 26.14 10.82
N THR A 37 -9.10 26.75 9.91
CA THR A 37 -7.76 27.27 10.19
C THR A 37 -7.81 28.58 10.95
N GLU A 38 -8.81 29.44 10.69
CA GLU A 38 -8.99 30.71 11.39
C GLU A 38 -9.25 30.55 12.89
N VAL A 39 -9.84 29.45 13.31
CA VAL A 39 -9.96 29.13 14.75
C VAL A 39 -8.57 29.12 15.41
N TYR A 40 -7.59 28.52 14.76
CA TYR A 40 -6.23 28.39 15.29
C TYR A 40 -5.38 29.65 15.12
N THR A 41 -5.59 30.46 14.07
CA THR A 41 -4.93 31.77 13.96
C THR A 41 -5.40 32.70 15.07
N ASN A 42 -6.71 32.76 15.33
CA ASN A 42 -7.27 33.58 16.42
C ASN A 42 -6.78 33.09 17.80
N LEU A 43 -6.67 31.78 17.98
CA LEU A 43 -6.16 31.19 19.21
C LEU A 43 -4.67 31.48 19.41
N THR A 44 -3.89 31.46 18.34
CA THR A 44 -2.44 31.78 18.38
C THR A 44 -2.20 33.25 18.69
N ASP A 45 -3.02 34.15 18.18
CA ASP A 45 -2.94 35.60 18.51
C ASP A 45 -3.23 35.83 19.99
N ALA A 46 -4.21 35.15 20.57
CA ALA A 46 -4.55 35.26 21.99
C ALA A 46 -3.59 34.50 22.92
N GLN A 47 -3.12 33.34 22.50
CA GLN A 47 -2.27 32.42 23.27
C GLN A 47 -1.22 31.80 22.35
N PRO A 48 -0.08 32.46 22.10
CA PRO A 48 0.91 32.03 21.11
C PRO A 48 1.46 30.60 21.30
N ALA A 49 1.56 30.14 22.53
CA ALA A 49 2.06 28.81 22.85
C ALA A 49 0.99 27.71 22.86
N TRP A 50 -0.31 28.04 22.65
CA TRP A 50 -1.37 27.06 22.85
C TRP A 50 -1.22 25.82 21.96
N LEU A 51 -1.01 26.02 20.67
CA LEU A 51 -0.83 24.91 19.71
C LEU A 51 0.56 24.29 19.82
N LEU A 52 1.59 25.13 19.95
CA LEU A 52 2.99 24.69 20.00
C LEU A 52 3.28 23.83 21.22
N SER A 53 2.72 24.17 22.39
CA SER A 53 2.91 23.41 23.63
C SER A 53 2.30 22.00 23.59
N ARG A 54 1.49 21.68 22.60
CA ARG A 54 0.90 20.35 22.36
C ARG A 54 1.65 19.51 21.34
N LEU A 55 2.65 20.10 20.68
CA LEU A 55 3.60 19.36 19.85
C LEU A 55 4.59 18.63 20.73
N ALA A 56 4.78 17.35 20.53
CA ALA A 56 5.75 16.57 21.28
C ALA A 56 7.21 16.92 20.96
N MET A 57 7.46 17.84 20.06
CA MET A 57 8.76 18.46 19.79
C MET A 57 8.92 19.84 20.44
N TYR A 58 7.95 20.28 21.21
CA TYR A 58 8.05 21.55 21.95
C TYR A 58 8.78 21.32 23.28
N TRP A 59 10.00 21.86 23.39
CA TRP A 59 10.79 21.89 24.60
C TRP A 59 11.34 23.29 24.83
N LYS A 60 11.42 23.69 26.09
CA LYS A 60 11.94 25.01 26.47
C LYS A 60 13.42 25.16 26.10
N SER A 61 14.19 24.09 26.25
CA SER A 61 15.65 24.11 26.06
C SER A 61 16.11 23.68 24.68
N HIS A 62 15.31 22.92 23.94
CA HIS A 62 15.72 22.20 22.72
C HIS A 62 17.00 21.33 22.91
N ALA A 63 17.29 20.91 24.13
CA ALA A 63 18.45 20.08 24.43
C ALA A 63 18.21 18.62 24.00
N THR A 64 19.16 18.03 23.29
CA THR A 64 19.04 16.67 22.75
C THR A 64 18.93 15.61 23.84
N GLU A 65 19.53 15.82 24.99
CA GLU A 65 19.49 14.92 26.14
C GLU A 65 18.06 14.74 26.69
N VAL A 66 17.23 15.76 26.58
CA VAL A 66 15.83 15.69 27.00
C VAL A 66 15.04 14.72 26.12
N TYR A 67 15.35 14.72 24.83
CA TYR A 67 14.62 13.88 23.87
C TYR A 67 15.02 12.41 23.92
N VAL A 68 16.22 12.09 24.36
CA VAL A 68 16.74 10.71 24.42
C VAL A 68 16.71 10.11 25.82
N LYS A 69 16.25 10.84 26.81
CA LYS A 69 15.94 10.28 28.14
C LYS A 69 14.75 9.37 28.02
N GLY A 70 14.99 8.11 28.01
CA GLY A 70 13.96 7.12 27.92
C GLY A 70 14.56 5.78 27.56
N GLU A 71 13.72 4.80 27.56
CA GLU A 71 14.10 3.46 27.22
C GLU A 71 13.93 3.26 25.70
N THR A 72 14.72 2.37 25.13
CA THR A 72 14.51 1.95 23.76
C THR A 72 13.19 1.19 23.63
N PHE A 73 12.51 1.41 22.56
CA PHE A 73 11.24 0.76 22.26
C PHE A 73 11.46 -0.43 21.34
N ASP A 74 10.88 -1.55 21.72
CA ASP A 74 10.67 -2.71 20.85
C ASP A 74 9.17 -2.98 20.73
N HIS A 75 8.59 -2.74 19.56
CA HIS A 75 7.17 -2.96 19.38
C HIS A 75 6.78 -4.45 19.44
N ALA A 76 7.68 -5.35 19.06
CA ALA A 76 7.42 -6.79 19.10
C ALA A 76 7.52 -7.35 20.53
N GLY A 77 8.50 -6.88 21.31
CA GLY A 77 8.70 -7.29 22.70
C GLY A 77 7.96 -6.45 23.72
N GLY A 78 7.36 -5.33 23.31
CA GLY A 78 6.73 -4.39 24.23
C GLY A 78 7.70 -3.53 25.02
N GLU A 79 8.95 -3.42 24.59
CA GLU A 79 9.96 -2.54 25.17
C GLU A 79 9.60 -1.07 24.97
N LYS A 80 10.17 -0.23 25.79
CA LYS A 80 9.85 1.20 25.77
C LYS A 80 10.66 1.96 24.75
N ALA A 81 9.98 2.85 24.04
CA ALA A 81 10.63 3.79 23.14
C ALA A 81 11.27 4.95 23.87
N PRO A 82 12.28 5.60 23.28
CA PRO A 82 12.75 6.90 23.73
C PRO A 82 11.62 7.92 23.64
N TYR A 83 11.46 8.68 24.71
CA TYR A 83 10.52 9.79 24.75
C TYR A 83 10.96 10.90 23.76
N PRO A 84 10.05 11.60 23.07
CA PRO A 84 8.59 11.47 23.07
C PRO A 84 8.05 10.53 21.99
N THR A 85 8.89 9.95 21.20
CA THR A 85 8.50 9.10 20.09
C THR A 85 8.25 7.71 20.61
N VAL A 86 7.02 7.26 20.57
CA VAL A 86 6.64 5.96 21.11
C VAL A 86 5.71 5.21 20.20
N ARG A 87 5.83 3.90 20.30
CA ARG A 87 4.79 2.97 19.94
C ARG A 87 4.14 2.43 21.19
N TYR A 88 2.91 1.98 21.06
CA TYR A 88 2.27 1.23 22.14
C TYR A 88 2.99 -0.10 22.36
N THR A 89 3.03 -0.51 23.61
CA THR A 89 3.54 -1.83 23.99
C THR A 89 2.59 -2.92 23.52
N GLY A 90 3.14 -4.03 23.03
CA GLY A 90 2.36 -5.16 22.54
C GLY A 90 2.58 -5.42 21.06
N THR A 91 1.78 -6.32 20.50
CA THR A 91 1.84 -6.67 19.08
C THR A 91 1.18 -5.60 18.21
N ARG A 92 1.55 -5.56 16.94
CA ARG A 92 0.90 -4.73 15.94
C ARG A 92 -0.61 -5.01 15.93
N GLY A 93 -1.42 -3.97 15.91
CA GLY A 93 -2.88 -4.10 16.00
C GLY A 93 -3.45 -4.12 17.42
N THR A 94 -2.61 -4.22 18.46
CA THR A 94 -3.07 -4.08 19.85
C THR A 94 -3.62 -2.67 20.08
N ALA A 95 -4.83 -2.57 20.62
CA ALA A 95 -5.44 -1.29 20.94
C ALA A 95 -4.61 -0.56 22.00
N ALA A 96 -4.47 0.77 21.83
CA ALA A 96 -3.88 1.62 22.84
C ALA A 96 -4.73 1.60 24.12
N THR A 97 -4.09 1.69 25.28
CA THR A 97 -4.80 1.80 26.57
C THR A 97 -5.66 3.06 26.64
N HIS A 98 -5.23 4.13 25.94
CA HIS A 98 -5.94 5.41 25.89
C HIS A 98 -6.50 5.62 24.49
N GLY A 99 -7.76 6.04 24.41
CA GLY A 99 -8.38 6.47 23.16
C GLY A 99 -7.73 7.76 22.64
N ARG A 100 -7.89 8.02 21.35
CA ARG A 100 -7.38 9.25 20.71
C ARG A 100 -8.12 10.47 21.29
N PRO A 101 -7.44 11.39 21.98
CA PRO A 101 -8.06 12.59 22.52
C PRO A 101 -8.36 13.60 21.41
N LYS A 102 -9.28 14.52 21.67
CA LYS A 102 -9.39 15.74 20.86
C LYS A 102 -8.23 16.66 21.21
N LEU A 103 -7.74 17.40 20.24
CA LEU A 103 -6.61 18.34 20.43
C LEU A 103 -6.89 19.35 21.57
N ALA A 104 -8.13 19.81 21.71
CA ALA A 104 -8.54 20.73 22.78
C ALA A 104 -8.43 20.14 24.19
N ASP A 105 -8.54 18.81 24.30
CA ASP A 105 -8.49 18.10 25.57
C ASP A 105 -7.05 17.74 25.99
N VAL A 106 -6.07 17.94 25.11
CA VAL A 106 -4.66 17.64 25.41
C VAL A 106 -4.06 18.73 26.29
N VAL A 107 -3.44 18.33 27.39
CA VAL A 107 -2.66 19.23 28.26
C VAL A 107 -1.25 19.34 27.68
N PRO A 108 -0.61 20.53 27.72
CA PRO A 108 0.74 20.74 27.26
C PRO A 108 1.75 19.75 27.87
N TYR A 109 2.77 19.39 27.08
CA TYR A 109 3.83 18.50 27.54
C TYR A 109 4.62 19.08 28.71
N ASP A 110 4.99 18.21 29.63
CA ASP A 110 5.96 18.50 30.68
C ASP A 110 7.33 17.97 30.25
N ASP A 111 8.29 18.87 30.06
CA ASP A 111 9.64 18.53 29.64
C ASP A 111 10.54 18.05 30.79
N GLU A 112 10.07 18.07 32.03
CA GLU A 112 10.80 17.56 33.20
C GLU A 112 10.47 16.07 33.47
N ASP A 113 9.20 15.73 33.51
CA ASP A 113 8.75 14.37 33.82
C ASP A 113 8.73 13.42 32.63
N GLY A 114 8.65 13.94 31.43
CA GLY A 114 8.44 13.15 30.23
C GLY A 114 7.03 12.54 30.10
N ASN A 115 6.12 12.81 31.02
CA ASN A 115 4.72 12.37 30.93
C ASN A 115 3.87 13.32 30.11
N VAL A 116 2.79 12.78 29.58
CA VAL A 116 1.75 13.51 28.83
C VAL A 116 0.44 13.40 29.57
N THR A 117 -0.22 14.51 29.77
CA THR A 117 -1.56 14.53 30.40
C THR A 117 -2.61 14.82 29.35
N PHE A 118 -3.56 13.92 29.20
CA PHE A 118 -4.71 14.11 28.32
C PHE A 118 -5.89 13.20 28.73
N CYS A 119 -7.01 13.44 28.10
CA CYS A 119 -8.26 12.78 28.41
C CYS A 119 -8.21 11.29 28.01
N ASN A 120 -8.59 10.42 28.95
CA ASN A 120 -8.80 9.00 28.64
C ASN A 120 -10.19 8.80 28.03
N ASN A 121 -10.28 8.85 26.70
CA ASN A 121 -11.54 8.70 25.98
C ASN A 121 -12.08 7.25 25.97
N ALA A 122 -11.33 6.29 26.48
CA ALA A 122 -11.80 4.90 26.62
C ALA A 122 -12.69 4.69 27.84
N LEU A 123 -12.70 5.63 28.80
CA LEU A 123 -13.52 5.57 29.99
C LEU A 123 -14.73 6.49 29.88
N PRO A 124 -15.91 6.10 30.48
CA PRO A 124 -17.15 6.88 30.37
C PRO A 124 -17.02 8.32 30.89
N ASP A 125 -16.30 8.51 32.00
CA ASP A 125 -16.12 9.82 32.66
C ASP A 125 -15.01 10.66 32.01
N ARG A 126 -14.32 10.10 31.01
CA ARG A 126 -13.21 10.75 30.30
C ARG A 126 -12.21 11.46 31.24
N PRO A 127 -11.65 10.76 32.25
CA PRO A 127 -10.78 11.40 33.22
C PRO A 127 -9.51 11.93 32.57
N MET A 128 -8.97 13.02 33.14
CA MET A 128 -7.63 13.50 32.78
C MET A 128 -6.59 12.63 33.50
N GLU A 129 -5.67 12.06 32.73
CA GLU A 129 -4.62 11.18 33.24
C GLU A 129 -3.25 11.66 32.75
N SER A 130 -2.27 11.67 33.67
CA SER A 130 -0.86 11.89 33.33
C SER A 130 -0.18 10.54 33.17
N VAL A 131 0.22 10.22 31.95
CA VAL A 131 0.74 8.90 31.60
C VAL A 131 2.04 9.00 30.80
N HIS A 132 2.90 8.00 30.95
CA HIS A 132 4.06 7.88 30.10
C HIS A 132 3.61 7.62 28.65
N PRO A 133 4.25 8.24 27.64
CA PRO A 133 3.89 8.12 26.22
C PRO A 133 3.75 6.68 25.73
N SER A 134 4.54 5.73 26.24
CA SER A 134 4.45 4.31 25.88
C SER A 134 3.07 3.66 26.13
N LYS A 135 2.24 4.27 26.98
CA LYS A 135 0.88 3.79 27.29
C LYS A 135 -0.19 4.37 26.37
N THR A 136 0.14 5.34 25.56
CA THR A 136 -0.81 6.09 24.73
C THR A 136 -0.97 5.54 23.31
N GLY A 137 -0.21 4.51 22.99
CA GLY A 137 -0.16 3.96 21.63
C GLY A 137 0.35 5.00 20.64
N ARG A 138 -0.34 5.12 19.49
CA ARG A 138 0.00 6.08 18.44
C ARG A 138 -0.67 7.46 18.61
N ASN A 139 -1.27 7.74 19.75
CA ASN A 139 -2.00 8.99 19.94
C ASN A 139 -1.13 10.23 19.82
N ILE A 140 0.12 10.17 20.34
CA ILE A 140 1.07 11.30 20.22
C ILE A 140 1.39 11.58 18.76
N GLU A 141 1.74 10.55 18.00
CA GLU A 141 1.99 10.67 16.56
C GLU A 141 0.79 11.25 15.82
N SER A 142 -0.41 10.75 16.12
CA SER A 142 -1.65 11.23 15.51
C SER A 142 -1.92 12.71 15.83
N LEU A 143 -1.64 13.16 17.06
CA LEU A 143 -1.79 14.55 17.45
C LEU A 143 -0.77 15.46 16.74
N ASN A 144 0.47 15.03 16.62
CA ASN A 144 1.47 15.78 15.88
C ASN A 144 1.12 15.91 14.40
N CYS A 145 0.63 14.84 13.77
CA CYS A 145 0.12 14.87 12.40
C CYS A 145 -1.09 15.79 12.24
N GLU A 146 -1.98 15.86 13.25
CA GLU A 146 -3.11 16.79 13.26
C GLU A 146 -2.62 18.24 13.31
N ILE A 147 -1.69 18.58 14.21
CA ILE A 147 -1.11 19.92 14.34
C ILE A 147 -0.35 20.33 13.07
N LEU A 148 0.47 19.44 12.53
CA LEU A 148 1.16 19.66 11.26
C LEU A 148 0.17 19.83 10.10
N GLY A 149 -0.94 19.09 10.12
CA GLY A 149 -2.03 19.23 9.16
C GLY A 149 -2.68 20.62 9.19
N ILE A 150 -2.93 21.18 10.39
CA ILE A 150 -3.42 22.55 10.57
C ILE A 150 -2.41 23.55 10.00
N ALA A 151 -1.11 23.36 10.28
CA ALA A 151 -0.06 24.22 9.78
C ALA A 151 0.09 24.12 8.24
N ARG A 152 -0.07 22.94 7.65
CA ARG A 152 -0.08 22.77 6.18
C ARG A 152 -1.23 23.50 5.54
N ASP A 153 -2.42 23.41 6.13
CA ASP A 153 -3.60 24.12 5.63
C ASP A 153 -3.41 25.66 5.74
N ALA A 154 -2.79 26.12 6.83
CA ALA A 154 -2.41 27.53 6.98
C ALA A 154 -1.37 27.96 5.94
N ALA A 155 -0.33 27.15 5.68
CA ALA A 155 0.67 27.45 4.66
C ALA A 155 0.06 27.54 3.26
N PHE A 156 -0.85 26.62 2.92
CA PHE A 156 -1.63 26.68 1.67
C PHE A 156 -2.49 27.96 1.59
N LEU A 157 -3.20 28.31 2.65
CA LEU A 157 -4.01 29.53 2.70
C LEU A 157 -3.14 30.79 2.55
N TYR A 158 -1.98 30.84 3.21
CA TYR A 158 -0.99 31.91 2.98
C TYR A 158 -0.57 31.98 1.51
N TRP A 159 -0.17 30.84 0.94
CA TRP A 159 0.23 30.77 -0.47
C TRP A 159 -0.87 31.23 -1.41
N MET A 160 -2.15 30.99 -1.08
CA MET A 160 -3.29 31.44 -1.88
C MET A 160 -3.63 32.91 -1.68
N THR A 161 -3.64 33.40 -0.43
CA THR A 161 -4.26 34.71 -0.06
C THR A 161 -3.24 35.81 0.26
N ASP A 162 -1.98 35.43 0.54
CA ASP A 162 -0.92 36.29 1.05
C ASP A 162 -1.24 36.90 2.46
N GLU A 163 -2.24 36.35 3.18
CA GLU A 163 -2.59 36.79 4.55
C GLU A 163 -1.55 36.30 5.57
N GLU A 164 -0.78 37.20 6.15
CA GLU A 164 0.39 36.91 7.02
C GLU A 164 0.03 36.11 8.29
N LYS A 165 -1.21 36.22 8.80
CA LYS A 165 -1.68 35.45 9.97
C LYS A 165 -1.53 33.94 9.75
N PHE A 166 -1.79 33.46 8.54
CA PHE A 166 -1.63 32.04 8.19
C PHE A 166 -0.16 31.63 8.12
N ALA A 167 0.71 32.52 7.60
CA ALA A 167 2.14 32.24 7.56
C ALA A 167 2.75 32.15 8.97
N LYS A 168 2.36 33.04 9.88
CA LYS A 168 2.82 33.03 11.28
C LYS A 168 2.45 31.73 12.00
N LEU A 169 1.20 31.30 11.88
CA LEU A 169 0.73 30.03 12.43
C LEU A 169 1.55 28.85 11.87
N ALA A 170 1.67 28.77 10.56
CA ALA A 170 2.36 27.68 9.87
C ALA A 170 3.85 27.66 10.23
N ALA A 171 4.50 28.82 10.23
CA ALA A 171 5.94 28.92 10.54
C ALA A 171 6.25 28.57 11.99
N GLY A 172 5.43 28.97 12.94
CA GLY A 172 5.62 28.64 14.36
C GLY A 172 5.59 27.12 14.58
N VAL A 173 4.61 26.43 14.02
CA VAL A 173 4.50 24.98 14.11
C VAL A 173 5.66 24.30 13.39
N PHE A 174 5.95 24.72 12.16
CA PHE A 174 7.02 24.13 11.35
C PHE A 174 8.39 24.29 11.98
N ASP A 175 8.75 25.51 12.41
CA ASP A 175 10.05 25.78 13.06
C ASP A 175 10.22 24.94 14.33
N THR A 176 9.20 24.90 15.18
CA THR A 176 9.23 24.11 16.41
C THR A 176 9.47 22.63 16.12
N TYR A 177 8.71 22.06 15.19
CA TYR A 177 8.80 20.66 14.88
C TYR A 177 10.14 20.29 14.22
N MET A 178 10.56 21.02 13.18
CA MET A 178 11.79 20.72 12.44
C MET A 178 13.05 20.99 13.24
N THR A 179 13.05 22.01 14.10
CA THR A 179 14.16 22.27 15.04
C THR A 179 14.29 21.11 16.03
N GLY A 180 13.17 20.61 16.55
CA GLY A 180 13.15 19.43 17.41
C GLY A 180 13.72 18.18 16.72
N ILE A 181 13.30 17.90 15.48
CA ILE A 181 13.86 16.80 14.66
C ILE A 181 15.37 16.96 14.45
N TYR A 182 15.82 18.17 14.13
CA TYR A 182 17.24 18.44 13.85
C TYR A 182 18.14 18.12 15.03
N TYR A 183 17.78 18.58 16.23
CA TYR A 183 18.60 18.38 17.43
C TYR A 183 18.43 17.02 18.08
N ARG A 184 17.37 16.30 17.76
CA ARG A 184 17.11 14.99 18.33
C ARG A 184 18.10 13.94 17.82
N ASN A 185 18.67 13.16 18.73
CA ASN A 185 19.38 11.93 18.39
C ASN A 185 18.35 10.82 18.09
N VAL A 186 18.73 9.97 17.17
CA VAL A 186 17.93 8.80 16.79
C VAL A 186 18.60 7.56 17.35
N PRO A 187 18.10 6.96 18.42
CA PRO A 187 18.59 5.67 18.88
C PRO A 187 18.13 4.59 17.88
N ILE A 188 19.06 3.74 17.47
CA ILE A 188 18.81 2.66 16.51
C ILE A 188 19.28 1.37 17.14
N ASP A 189 18.39 0.42 17.26
CA ASP A 189 18.69 -0.94 17.65
C ASP A 189 18.30 -1.91 16.52
N LEU A 190 19.27 -2.26 15.70
CA LEU A 190 19.05 -3.17 14.56
C LEU A 190 18.86 -4.64 14.99
N ASN A 191 19.12 -4.99 16.25
CA ASN A 191 18.93 -6.37 16.75
C ASN A 191 17.46 -6.73 16.89
N HIS A 192 16.61 -5.75 17.12
CA HIS A 192 15.18 -5.95 17.29
C HIS A 192 14.36 -5.78 15.99
N GLY A 193 15.00 -5.48 14.88
CA GLY A 193 14.35 -5.39 13.57
C GLY A 193 13.91 -3.97 13.17
N HIS A 194 13.25 -3.91 12.04
CA HIS A 194 13.00 -2.67 11.31
C HIS A 194 11.95 -1.74 11.95
N GLN A 195 11.13 -2.25 12.84
CA GLN A 195 10.03 -1.47 13.43
C GLN A 195 10.40 -0.71 14.69
N GLN A 196 11.67 -0.63 15.02
CA GLN A 196 12.13 -0.05 16.27
C GLN A 196 12.86 1.26 16.15
N THR A 197 13.24 1.61 14.94
CA THR A 197 13.91 2.88 14.72
C THR A 197 12.92 4.01 14.89
N LEU A 198 13.32 5.02 15.63
CA LEU A 198 12.53 6.20 15.92
C LEU A 198 13.18 7.43 15.34
N VAL A 199 12.43 8.22 14.61
CA VAL A 199 12.87 9.50 14.06
C VAL A 199 11.85 10.57 14.43
N GLY A 200 12.31 11.64 15.01
CA GLY A 200 11.41 12.70 15.40
C GLY A 200 10.35 12.20 16.34
N LEU A 201 9.12 12.30 15.96
CA LEU A 201 7.94 11.86 16.72
C LEU A 201 7.31 10.61 16.17
N THR A 202 7.77 10.17 15.03
CA THR A 202 7.27 8.97 14.43
C THR A 202 8.22 7.84 14.72
N SER A 203 7.66 6.68 14.97
CA SER A 203 8.45 5.48 14.97
C SER A 203 8.95 5.26 13.55
N PHE A 204 10.15 4.79 13.43
CA PHE A 204 10.61 4.29 12.17
C PHE A 204 9.96 2.94 11.88
N GLU A 205 8.68 2.96 11.74
CA GLU A 205 7.95 1.96 11.02
C GLU A 205 7.69 2.57 9.66
N VAL A 206 8.44 2.10 8.69
CA VAL A 206 8.58 2.68 7.35
C VAL A 206 7.27 3.06 6.64
N ILE A 207 6.17 2.53 7.10
CA ILE A 207 4.83 2.81 6.60
C ILE A 207 4.13 3.96 7.35
N HIS A 208 4.74 4.50 8.40
CA HIS A 208 4.10 5.45 9.30
C HIS A 208 4.86 6.79 9.45
N GLU A 209 5.65 7.16 8.47
CA GLU A 209 6.28 8.49 8.41
C GLU A 209 5.30 9.58 7.92
N ASP A 210 4.07 9.53 8.43
CA ASP A 210 2.98 10.42 8.00
C ASP A 210 3.29 11.91 8.25
N ALA A 211 4.06 12.21 9.32
CA ALA A 211 4.50 13.55 9.60
C ALA A 211 5.35 14.15 8.46
N LEU A 212 6.21 13.36 7.83
CA LEU A 212 7.02 13.80 6.70
C LEU A 212 6.15 14.16 5.49
N HIS A 213 5.13 13.37 5.18
CA HIS A 213 4.20 13.67 4.10
C HIS A 213 3.43 14.99 4.30
N ILE A 214 3.24 15.40 5.56
CA ILE A 214 2.59 16.67 5.87
C ILE A 214 3.62 17.82 5.87
N ALA A 215 4.80 17.59 6.45
CA ALA A 215 5.84 18.61 6.55
C ALA A 215 6.40 19.06 5.19
N VAL A 216 6.46 18.15 4.22
CA VAL A 216 6.98 18.43 2.88
C VAL A 216 6.13 19.47 2.14
N PRO A 217 4.82 19.31 1.93
CA PRO A 217 4.00 20.34 1.29
C PRO A 217 3.84 21.61 2.16
N LEU A 218 3.85 21.47 3.48
CA LEU A 218 3.88 22.62 4.39
C LEU A 218 5.10 23.50 4.12
N TYR A 219 6.29 22.90 4.05
CA TYR A 219 7.53 23.61 3.74
C TYR A 219 7.52 24.23 2.34
N ASP A 220 7.02 23.50 1.35
CA ASP A 220 6.96 23.96 -0.04
C ASP A 220 6.12 25.23 -0.18
N PHE A 221 4.89 25.27 0.39
CA PHE A 221 4.04 26.45 0.38
C PHE A 221 4.62 27.62 1.17
N LEU A 222 5.35 27.36 2.25
CA LEU A 222 5.83 28.36 3.20
C LEU A 222 7.28 28.85 2.91
N TYR A 223 7.98 28.21 1.99
CA TYR A 223 9.41 28.40 1.78
C TYR A 223 9.86 29.85 1.65
N ASN A 224 9.19 30.65 0.83
CA ASN A 224 9.59 32.04 0.62
C ASN A 224 9.45 32.86 1.91
N TYR A 225 8.40 32.59 2.69
CA TYR A 225 8.21 33.22 3.99
C TYR A 225 9.31 32.82 4.98
N LEU A 226 9.63 31.53 5.06
CA LEU A 226 10.69 31.02 5.92
C LEU A 226 12.05 31.60 5.53
N LYS A 227 12.37 31.62 4.25
CA LYS A 227 13.64 32.17 3.75
C LYS A 227 13.78 33.67 4.06
N ALA A 228 12.70 34.42 4.03
CA ALA A 228 12.70 35.85 4.33
C ALA A 228 12.76 36.16 5.83
N ASN A 229 12.08 35.36 6.67
CA ASN A 229 11.89 35.67 8.08
C ASN A 229 12.73 34.80 9.04
N TYR A 230 13.23 33.64 8.55
CA TYR A 230 14.00 32.66 9.32
C TYR A 230 15.26 32.22 8.55
N PRO A 231 16.06 33.14 7.96
CA PRO A 231 17.20 32.77 7.10
C PRO A 231 18.21 31.86 7.80
N ASP A 232 18.48 32.10 9.08
CA ASP A 232 19.45 31.35 9.89
C ASP A 232 18.95 29.92 10.23
N LYS A 233 17.69 29.64 10.02
CA LYS A 233 17.09 28.32 10.27
C LYS A 233 17.04 27.43 9.02
N MET A 234 17.32 27.94 7.84
CA MET A 234 17.16 27.17 6.59
C MET A 234 18.05 25.94 6.55
N GLU A 235 19.28 26.01 7.10
CA GLU A 235 20.16 24.84 7.21
C GLU A 235 19.64 23.81 8.22
N ILE A 236 19.02 24.26 9.32
CA ILE A 236 18.38 23.38 10.32
C ILE A 236 17.23 22.61 9.66
N TYR A 237 16.39 23.28 8.90
CA TYR A 237 15.26 22.63 8.21
C TYR A 237 15.73 21.61 7.17
N ALA A 238 16.71 22.00 6.35
CA ALA A 238 17.32 21.07 5.40
C ALA A 238 17.97 19.87 6.11
N GLY A 239 18.71 20.13 7.20
CA GLY A 239 19.33 19.09 8.03
C GLY A 239 18.32 18.12 8.65
N ALA A 240 17.15 18.62 9.07
CA ALA A 240 16.08 17.76 9.59
C ALA A 240 15.51 16.84 8.50
N PHE A 241 15.25 17.35 7.29
CA PHE A 241 14.83 16.53 6.15
C PHE A 241 15.89 15.49 5.76
N LYS A 242 17.16 15.90 5.69
CA LYS A 242 18.27 14.98 5.40
C LYS A 242 18.38 13.88 6.46
N LYS A 243 18.26 14.22 7.74
CA LYS A 243 18.27 13.24 8.84
C LYS A 243 17.20 12.16 8.64
N TRP A 244 16.00 12.52 8.23
CA TRP A 244 14.94 11.56 7.90
C TRP A 244 15.35 10.62 6.76
N ALA A 245 15.76 11.17 5.63
CA ALA A 245 16.15 10.38 4.47
C ALA A 245 17.38 9.50 4.75
N ASP A 246 18.42 10.05 5.36
CA ASP A 246 19.65 9.31 5.69
C ASP A 246 19.36 8.17 6.67
N ASN A 247 18.45 8.37 7.63
CA ASN A 247 18.02 7.31 8.54
C ASN A 247 17.29 6.18 7.81
N ILE A 248 16.39 6.50 6.88
CA ILE A 248 15.70 5.51 6.04
C ILE A 248 16.70 4.71 5.21
N ILE A 249 17.64 5.40 4.56
CA ILE A 249 18.69 4.77 3.75
C ILE A 249 19.56 3.81 4.57
N ALA A 250 19.85 4.17 5.82
CA ALA A 250 20.70 3.37 6.70
C ALA A 250 19.97 2.21 7.37
N ASN A 251 18.68 2.33 7.65
CA ASN A 251 17.97 1.46 8.59
C ASN A 251 16.63 0.92 8.06
N GLY A 252 16.29 1.18 6.82
CA GLY A 252 15.04 0.73 6.20
C GLY A 252 14.91 -0.77 6.01
N VAL A 253 13.88 -1.18 5.30
CA VAL A 253 13.58 -2.58 4.94
C VAL A 253 13.68 -2.74 3.43
N PRO A 254 14.65 -3.51 2.94
CA PRO A 254 14.81 -3.75 1.51
C PRO A 254 13.83 -4.81 0.97
N HIS A 255 13.80 -4.97 -0.32
CA HIS A 255 13.23 -6.06 -1.13
C HIS A 255 11.75 -6.44 -0.90
N ASN A 256 10.91 -5.55 -0.40
CA ASN A 256 9.45 -5.72 -0.33
C ASN A 256 8.71 -4.40 -0.55
N ASN A 257 7.37 -4.42 -0.43
CA ASN A 257 6.51 -3.24 -0.59
C ASN A 257 6.87 -2.08 0.36
N TRP A 258 7.44 -2.33 1.52
CA TRP A 258 7.87 -1.28 2.46
C TRP A 258 9.02 -0.44 1.89
N ASN A 259 9.88 -1.05 1.07
CA ASN A 259 10.92 -0.30 0.36
C ASN A 259 10.36 0.80 -0.54
N LEU A 260 9.19 0.58 -1.15
CA LEU A 260 8.50 1.62 -1.94
C LEU A 260 7.98 2.76 -1.08
N LEU A 261 7.43 2.45 0.08
CA LEU A 261 6.99 3.48 1.03
C LEU A 261 8.17 4.33 1.50
N GLN A 262 9.31 3.69 1.80
CA GLN A 262 10.57 4.37 2.13
C GLN A 262 11.07 5.24 0.97
N ALA A 263 11.10 4.71 -0.24
CA ALA A 263 11.51 5.45 -1.44
C ALA A 263 10.64 6.70 -1.65
N ARG A 264 9.34 6.63 -1.35
CA ARG A 264 8.43 7.78 -1.41
C ARG A 264 8.81 8.88 -0.41
N PHE A 265 9.23 8.52 0.81
CA PHE A 265 9.71 9.49 1.78
C PHE A 265 11.02 10.14 1.33
N ILE A 266 11.98 9.36 0.82
CA ILE A 266 13.25 9.87 0.29
C ILE A 266 12.99 10.79 -0.92
N MET A 267 12.08 10.40 -1.82
CA MET A 267 11.67 11.21 -2.96
C MET A 267 11.13 12.58 -2.50
N ASN A 268 10.23 12.59 -1.53
CA ASN A 268 9.66 13.82 -0.99
C ASN A 268 10.73 14.74 -0.38
N VAL A 269 11.71 14.17 0.33
CA VAL A 269 12.86 14.94 0.83
C VAL A 269 13.68 15.51 -0.33
N GLY A 270 13.99 14.71 -1.34
CA GLY A 270 14.70 15.19 -2.53
C GLY A 270 13.97 16.34 -3.21
N LEU A 271 12.64 16.28 -3.31
CA LEU A 271 11.86 17.33 -3.98
C LEU A 271 11.89 18.70 -3.26
N VAL A 272 12.04 18.73 -1.93
CA VAL A 272 12.04 20.00 -1.18
C VAL A 272 13.43 20.56 -0.92
N LEU A 273 14.48 19.80 -1.10
CA LEU A 273 15.85 20.28 -0.96
C LEU A 273 16.29 21.08 -2.18
N GLU A 274 17.29 21.96 -1.97
CA GLU A 274 18.00 22.63 -3.05
C GLU A 274 18.94 21.65 -3.77
N ASP A 275 19.56 22.13 -4.86
CA ASP A 275 20.54 21.36 -5.64
C ASP A 275 21.73 20.95 -4.76
N ASN A 276 22.40 19.85 -5.09
CA ASN A 276 23.54 19.33 -4.34
C ASN A 276 24.62 20.37 -4.02
N LYS A 277 24.91 21.28 -4.96
CA LYS A 277 25.93 22.32 -4.84
C LYS A 277 25.63 23.37 -3.75
N GLU A 278 24.39 23.48 -3.31
CA GLU A 278 23.97 24.43 -2.27
C GLU A 278 24.30 23.90 -0.85
N TYR A 279 24.78 22.67 -0.74
CA TYR A 279 25.10 22.03 0.53
C TYR A 279 26.57 21.60 0.59
N ALA A 280 27.24 21.89 1.71
CA ALA A 280 28.64 21.55 1.91
C ALA A 280 28.94 20.04 1.85
N ASP A 281 27.98 19.21 2.23
CA ASP A 281 28.03 17.74 2.17
C ASP A 281 27.69 17.17 0.79
N GLY A 282 27.30 18.01 -0.17
CA GLY A 282 26.89 17.60 -1.50
C GLY A 282 25.60 16.78 -1.56
N LYS A 283 24.84 16.74 -0.46
CA LYS A 283 23.60 15.98 -0.36
C LYS A 283 22.39 16.90 -0.50
N GLY A 284 21.96 17.12 -1.72
CA GLY A 284 20.77 17.88 -2.06
C GLY A 284 19.77 17.03 -2.84
N ARG A 285 19.00 17.71 -3.67
CA ARG A 285 17.93 17.11 -4.51
C ARG A 285 18.41 15.92 -5.32
N GLU A 286 19.46 16.11 -6.12
CA GLU A 286 19.94 15.09 -7.05
C GLU A 286 20.48 13.88 -6.31
N TYR A 287 21.10 14.08 -5.13
CA TYR A 287 21.61 12.99 -4.30
C TYR A 287 20.47 12.06 -3.85
N TYR A 288 19.38 12.61 -3.31
CA TYR A 288 18.28 11.79 -2.80
C TYR A 288 17.41 11.22 -3.91
N ILE A 289 17.21 11.95 -5.01
CA ILE A 289 16.52 11.42 -6.20
C ILE A 289 17.30 10.26 -6.81
N ASP A 290 18.64 10.34 -6.84
CA ASP A 290 19.49 9.25 -7.32
C ASP A 290 19.41 8.01 -6.40
N TYR A 291 19.26 8.19 -5.09
CA TYR A 291 18.97 7.07 -4.18
C TYR A 291 17.61 6.40 -4.48
N VAL A 292 16.61 7.17 -4.83
CA VAL A 292 15.32 6.60 -5.24
C VAL A 292 15.46 5.78 -6.52
N MET A 293 16.18 6.29 -7.51
CA MET A 293 16.23 5.70 -8.85
C MET A 293 17.28 4.60 -9.02
N ASN A 294 18.52 4.87 -8.62
CA ASN A 294 19.67 4.11 -9.09
C ASN A 294 20.56 3.58 -7.95
N ARG A 295 20.62 4.27 -6.82
CA ARG A 295 21.52 3.90 -5.73
C ARG A 295 20.81 3.05 -4.70
N SER A 296 21.53 2.08 -4.18
CA SER A 296 21.01 1.18 -3.13
C SER A 296 21.97 1.12 -1.96
N SER A 297 21.41 0.99 -0.78
CA SER A 297 22.10 0.54 0.43
C SER A 297 21.67 -0.89 0.77
N ILE A 298 22.26 -1.45 1.81
CA ILE A 298 21.82 -2.78 2.32
C ILE A 298 20.36 -2.71 2.81
N ARG A 299 19.91 -1.53 3.23
CA ARG A 299 18.61 -1.34 3.89
C ARG A 299 17.57 -0.61 3.03
N GLN A 300 17.98 0.00 1.93
CA GLN A 300 17.09 0.70 1.00
C GLN A 300 17.55 0.44 -0.43
N TRP A 301 16.77 -0.26 -1.20
CA TRP A 301 17.03 -0.48 -2.61
C TRP A 301 16.41 0.61 -3.48
N SER A 302 17.07 0.89 -4.60
CA SER A 302 16.52 1.76 -5.63
C SER A 302 15.27 1.15 -6.25
N LEU A 303 14.43 1.99 -6.87
CA LEU A 303 13.26 1.53 -7.62
C LEU A 303 13.65 0.55 -8.73
N THR A 304 14.77 0.80 -9.41
CA THR A 304 15.28 -0.09 -10.47
C THR A 304 15.64 -1.47 -9.91
N GLN A 305 16.46 -1.52 -8.87
CA GLN A 305 16.85 -2.79 -8.26
C GLN A 305 15.65 -3.57 -7.71
N LEU A 306 14.72 -2.86 -7.09
CA LEU A 306 13.53 -3.49 -6.53
C LEU A 306 12.60 -4.03 -7.63
N ALA A 307 12.46 -3.29 -8.75
CA ALA A 307 11.67 -3.74 -9.89
C ALA A 307 12.28 -4.99 -10.55
N ASP A 308 13.60 -5.00 -10.73
CA ASP A 308 14.34 -6.15 -11.31
C ASP A 308 14.25 -7.39 -10.41
N TYR A 309 14.18 -7.20 -9.09
CA TYR A 309 14.06 -8.29 -8.13
C TYR A 309 12.65 -8.87 -8.07
N GLY A 310 11.62 -8.02 -8.08
CA GLY A 310 10.27 -8.41 -7.72
C GLY A 310 9.33 -8.68 -8.90
N PHE A 311 9.55 -8.04 -10.07
CA PHE A 311 8.75 -8.31 -11.25
C PHE A 311 9.36 -9.41 -12.12
N ASP A 312 8.57 -10.40 -12.49
CA ASP A 312 8.95 -11.30 -13.57
C ASP A 312 8.91 -10.57 -14.90
N ILE A 313 10.05 -10.53 -15.61
CA ILE A 313 10.20 -9.78 -16.85
C ILE A 313 9.30 -10.32 -17.99
N ASN A 314 8.95 -11.61 -17.95
CA ASN A 314 8.16 -12.25 -18.99
C ASN A 314 6.67 -12.04 -18.78
N THR A 315 6.21 -12.10 -17.55
CA THR A 315 4.78 -11.98 -17.22
C THR A 315 4.39 -10.60 -16.71
N GLY A 316 5.32 -9.84 -16.12
CA GLY A 316 5.04 -8.59 -15.44
C GLY A 316 4.42 -8.76 -14.05
N ILE A 317 4.30 -9.99 -13.56
CA ILE A 317 3.72 -10.27 -12.23
C ILE A 317 4.76 -9.96 -11.15
N TRP A 318 4.32 -9.24 -10.13
CA TRP A 318 5.08 -9.00 -8.91
C TRP A 318 5.07 -10.24 -8.00
N ALA A 319 6.18 -10.51 -7.31
CA ALA A 319 6.41 -11.71 -6.50
C ALA A 319 5.61 -11.73 -5.17
N GLU A 320 4.34 -11.37 -5.23
CA GLU A 320 3.39 -11.42 -4.11
C GLU A 320 1.97 -11.77 -4.60
N CYS A 321 1.05 -12.04 -3.68
CA CYS A 321 -0.35 -12.33 -3.98
C CYS A 321 -1.06 -11.17 -4.73
N PRO A 322 -2.22 -11.39 -5.36
CA PRO A 322 -2.89 -10.36 -6.17
C PRO A 322 -3.17 -9.05 -5.45
N GLY A 323 -3.56 -9.13 -4.16
CA GLY A 323 -3.81 -7.95 -3.33
C GLY A 323 -2.57 -7.07 -3.19
N TYR A 324 -1.47 -7.65 -2.73
CA TYR A 324 -0.20 -6.93 -2.55
C TYR A 324 0.47 -6.55 -3.87
N SER A 325 0.40 -7.40 -4.90
CA SER A 325 0.83 -7.06 -6.25
C SER A 325 0.14 -5.79 -6.76
N SER A 326 -1.16 -5.66 -6.53
CA SER A 326 -1.93 -4.47 -6.90
C SER A 326 -1.47 -3.22 -6.14
N VAL A 327 -1.13 -3.33 -4.87
CA VAL A 327 -0.57 -2.22 -4.06
C VAL A 327 0.78 -1.77 -4.64
N VAL A 328 1.69 -2.70 -4.89
CA VAL A 328 3.02 -2.40 -5.45
C VAL A 328 2.92 -1.75 -6.83
N ILE A 329 2.08 -2.29 -7.71
CA ILE A 329 1.85 -1.70 -9.05
C ILE A 329 1.30 -0.28 -8.92
N ASN A 330 0.39 -0.05 -7.98
CA ASN A 330 -0.17 1.28 -7.73
C ASN A 330 0.88 2.27 -7.20
N ASP A 331 1.76 1.84 -6.33
CA ASP A 331 2.85 2.67 -5.80
C ASP A 331 3.85 3.04 -6.89
N TYR A 332 4.27 2.08 -7.73
CA TYR A 332 5.10 2.38 -8.91
C TYR A 332 4.39 3.35 -9.89
N ALA A 333 3.10 3.18 -10.11
CA ALA A 333 2.33 4.09 -10.95
C ALA A 333 2.27 5.52 -10.35
N ASN A 334 2.23 5.65 -9.04
CA ASN A 334 2.34 6.94 -8.37
C ASN A 334 3.76 7.55 -8.54
N PHE A 335 4.83 6.74 -8.48
CA PHE A 335 6.18 7.22 -8.83
C PHE A 335 6.25 7.68 -10.28
N VAL A 336 5.66 6.94 -11.23
CA VAL A 336 5.58 7.39 -12.64
C VAL A 336 5.00 8.80 -12.72
N ASN A 337 3.87 9.04 -12.05
CA ASN A 337 3.26 10.37 -12.03
C ASN A 337 4.15 11.44 -11.38
N GLN A 338 4.83 11.12 -10.28
CA GLN A 338 5.74 12.05 -9.60
C GLN A 338 6.96 12.39 -10.48
N PHE A 339 7.54 11.40 -11.16
CA PHE A 339 8.67 11.61 -12.05
C PHE A 339 8.28 12.46 -13.29
N ASP A 340 7.12 12.19 -13.89
CA ASP A 340 6.61 13.00 -14.99
C ASP A 340 6.35 14.45 -14.56
N THR A 341 5.67 14.66 -13.44
CA THR A 341 5.21 15.99 -13.01
C THR A 341 6.30 16.84 -12.37
N ASN A 342 7.13 16.24 -11.51
CA ASN A 342 8.12 16.98 -10.72
C ASN A 342 9.50 17.02 -11.38
N LEU A 343 9.88 16.00 -12.15
CA LEU A 343 11.21 15.86 -12.72
C LEU A 343 11.23 15.87 -14.25
N GLN A 344 10.06 15.84 -14.93
CA GLN A 344 9.94 15.69 -16.37
C GLN A 344 10.76 14.49 -16.89
N TYR A 345 10.69 13.39 -16.17
CA TYR A 345 11.43 12.17 -16.44
C TYR A 345 10.48 11.00 -16.67
N ASP A 346 10.62 10.34 -17.82
CA ASP A 346 9.80 9.20 -18.23
C ASP A 346 10.27 7.91 -17.56
N LEU A 347 9.71 7.61 -16.38
CA LEU A 347 10.05 6.43 -15.61
C LEU A 347 9.66 5.13 -16.33
N VAL A 348 8.57 5.12 -17.09
CA VAL A 348 8.12 3.95 -17.87
C VAL A 348 9.09 3.61 -18.99
N LYS A 349 9.76 4.62 -19.58
CA LYS A 349 10.83 4.39 -20.57
C LYS A 349 12.07 3.77 -19.90
N ALA A 350 12.40 4.22 -18.68
CA ALA A 350 13.54 3.68 -17.92
C ALA A 350 13.27 2.27 -17.38
N MET A 351 12.02 1.97 -17.03
CA MET A 351 11.57 0.69 -16.48
C MET A 351 10.35 0.15 -17.26
N PRO A 352 10.55 -0.45 -18.45
CA PRO A 352 9.45 -0.91 -19.30
C PRO A 352 8.56 -1.98 -18.66
N VAL A 353 9.08 -2.72 -17.68
CA VAL A 353 8.32 -3.73 -16.93
C VAL A 353 7.10 -3.14 -16.21
N LEU A 354 7.12 -1.84 -15.86
CA LEU A 354 5.98 -1.18 -15.21
C LEU A 354 4.75 -1.14 -16.13
N SER A 355 4.96 -0.82 -17.42
CA SER A 355 3.87 -0.85 -18.40
C SER A 355 3.32 -2.26 -18.58
N LYS A 356 4.20 -3.26 -18.63
CA LYS A 356 3.83 -4.67 -18.73
C LYS A 356 3.07 -5.12 -17.49
N ALA A 357 3.54 -4.80 -16.29
CA ALA A 357 2.88 -5.14 -15.03
C ALA A 357 1.43 -4.62 -15.00
N VAL A 358 1.22 -3.35 -15.36
CA VAL A 358 -0.12 -2.77 -15.45
C VAL A 358 -0.97 -3.47 -16.51
N ALA A 359 -0.40 -3.75 -17.70
CA ALA A 359 -1.11 -4.42 -18.79
C ALA A 359 -1.49 -5.87 -18.44
N THR A 360 -0.77 -6.52 -17.54
CA THR A 360 -1.01 -7.92 -17.13
C THR A 360 -2.08 -8.05 -16.02
N THR A 361 -2.40 -6.97 -15.30
CA THR A 361 -3.35 -7.03 -14.19
C THR A 361 -4.72 -7.64 -14.53
N PRO A 362 -5.27 -7.54 -15.78
CA PRO A 362 -6.51 -8.23 -16.14
C PRO A 362 -6.45 -9.75 -15.99
N GLN A 363 -5.26 -10.36 -15.97
CA GLN A 363 -5.12 -11.81 -15.76
C GLN A 363 -5.65 -12.25 -14.38
N TYR A 364 -5.65 -11.36 -13.37
CA TYR A 364 -6.24 -11.65 -12.07
C TYR A 364 -7.77 -11.73 -12.08
N LEU A 365 -8.44 -11.27 -13.15
CA LEU A 365 -9.89 -11.13 -13.16
C LEU A 365 -10.62 -12.44 -13.44
N PHE A 366 -11.57 -12.74 -12.57
CA PHE A 366 -12.70 -13.59 -12.93
C PHE A 366 -13.61 -12.90 -13.96
N PRO A 367 -14.45 -13.66 -14.69
CA PRO A 367 -15.38 -13.07 -15.65
C PRO A 367 -16.34 -12.01 -15.07
N ASN A 368 -16.66 -12.05 -13.77
CA ASN A 368 -17.45 -11.03 -13.07
C ASN A 368 -16.64 -9.80 -12.62
N ARG A 369 -15.37 -9.69 -13.03
CA ARG A 369 -14.43 -8.62 -12.72
C ARG A 369 -13.87 -8.60 -11.29
N MET A 370 -14.22 -9.54 -10.44
CA MET A 370 -13.50 -9.72 -9.17
C MET A 370 -12.11 -10.31 -9.42
N ILE A 371 -11.16 -9.99 -8.55
CA ILE A 371 -9.80 -10.56 -8.59
C ILE A 371 -9.76 -11.93 -7.91
N CYS A 372 -8.82 -12.79 -8.34
CA CYS A 372 -8.48 -14.03 -7.64
C CYS A 372 -8.07 -13.75 -6.19
N GLY A 373 -8.46 -14.63 -5.28
CA GLY A 373 -8.43 -14.40 -3.83
C GLY A 373 -7.27 -15.01 -3.07
N PHE A 374 -6.33 -15.68 -3.72
CA PHE A 374 -5.27 -16.41 -3.03
C PHE A 374 -4.27 -15.52 -2.28
N GLY A 375 -3.64 -16.09 -1.26
CA GLY A 375 -2.71 -15.40 -0.37
C GLY A 375 -3.39 -14.29 0.45
N ASP A 376 -2.63 -13.29 0.90
CA ASP A 376 -3.15 -12.16 1.67
C ASP A 376 -3.97 -11.19 0.80
N THR A 377 -4.96 -11.71 0.10
CA THR A 377 -5.85 -10.95 -0.80
C THR A 377 -7.23 -10.80 -0.18
N HIS A 378 -7.79 -9.59 -0.20
CA HIS A 378 -9.21 -9.36 0.05
C HIS A 378 -10.00 -9.48 -1.26
N PRO A 379 -11.20 -10.06 -1.25
CA PRO A 379 -12.10 -10.00 -2.40
C PRO A 379 -12.34 -8.56 -2.85
N GLY A 380 -12.19 -8.30 -4.13
CA GLY A 380 -12.31 -6.93 -4.63
C GLY A 380 -12.18 -6.82 -6.13
N TYR A 381 -11.97 -5.58 -6.59
CA TYR A 381 -11.83 -5.21 -7.99
C TYR A 381 -10.46 -4.56 -8.21
N LEU A 382 -9.98 -4.55 -9.46
CA LEU A 382 -8.77 -3.84 -9.81
C LEU A 382 -8.90 -2.34 -9.56
N SER A 383 -7.84 -1.74 -9.03
CA SER A 383 -7.73 -0.28 -8.96
C SER A 383 -7.67 0.30 -10.38
N THR A 384 -8.37 1.40 -10.61
CA THR A 384 -8.28 2.15 -11.87
C THR A 384 -7.11 3.12 -11.91
N ASN A 385 -6.52 3.44 -10.75
CA ASN A 385 -5.49 4.47 -10.62
C ASN A 385 -4.25 4.17 -11.47
N PHE A 386 -3.74 2.95 -11.46
CA PHE A 386 -2.53 2.64 -12.23
C PHE A 386 -2.76 2.74 -13.75
N PHE A 387 -3.96 2.45 -14.26
CA PHE A 387 -4.29 2.72 -15.68
C PHE A 387 -4.30 4.22 -15.97
N ILE A 388 -4.89 5.01 -15.08
CA ILE A 388 -4.92 6.47 -15.19
C ILE A 388 -3.49 7.02 -15.25
N ARG A 389 -2.59 6.56 -14.36
CA ARG A 389 -1.20 7.01 -14.34
C ARG A 389 -0.44 6.62 -15.62
N MET A 390 -0.70 5.43 -16.17
CA MET A 390 -0.11 5.03 -17.46
C MET A 390 -0.61 5.91 -18.63
N ILE A 391 -1.90 6.26 -18.63
CA ILE A 391 -2.45 7.19 -19.64
C ILE A 391 -1.80 8.57 -19.49
N GLN A 392 -1.71 9.10 -18.27
CA GLN A 392 -1.07 10.39 -18.00
C GLN A 392 0.40 10.41 -18.43
N ASN A 393 1.17 9.35 -18.12
CA ASN A 393 2.55 9.20 -18.59
C ASN A 393 2.63 9.19 -20.12
N ALA A 394 1.76 8.42 -20.76
CA ALA A 394 1.74 8.33 -22.22
C ALA A 394 1.41 9.70 -22.87
N GLN A 395 0.50 10.46 -22.30
CA GLN A 395 0.16 11.82 -22.73
C GLN A 395 1.32 12.79 -22.53
N ALA A 396 1.96 12.77 -21.37
CA ALA A 396 3.10 13.63 -21.05
C ALA A 396 4.30 13.39 -21.98
N ASN A 397 4.48 12.13 -22.42
CA ASN A 397 5.63 11.70 -23.22
C ASN A 397 5.30 11.43 -24.72
N GLY A 398 4.11 11.78 -25.17
CA GLY A 398 3.70 11.66 -26.58
C GLY A 398 3.55 10.22 -27.11
N LYS A 399 3.34 9.23 -26.23
CA LYS A 399 3.25 7.80 -26.55
C LYS A 399 1.80 7.40 -26.94
N LYS A 400 1.41 7.75 -28.14
CA LYS A 400 0.01 7.66 -28.58
C LYS A 400 -0.58 6.24 -28.57
N GLU A 401 0.20 5.24 -28.93
CA GLU A 401 -0.25 3.84 -28.94
C GLU A 401 -0.52 3.36 -27.52
N GLN A 402 0.38 3.65 -26.58
CA GLN A 402 0.24 3.30 -25.17
C GLN A 402 -0.95 4.04 -24.53
N GLU A 403 -1.14 5.34 -24.85
CA GLU A 403 -2.31 6.09 -24.42
C GLU A 403 -3.62 5.43 -24.87
N ASN A 404 -3.70 5.07 -26.16
CA ASN A 404 -4.87 4.43 -26.73
C ASN A 404 -5.14 3.05 -26.11
N TYR A 405 -4.09 2.24 -25.91
CA TYR A 405 -4.19 0.93 -25.28
C TYR A 405 -4.78 1.01 -23.87
N PHE A 406 -4.18 1.81 -23.01
CA PHE A 406 -4.67 1.94 -21.62
C PHE A 406 -6.00 2.67 -21.53
N THR A 407 -6.30 3.60 -22.46
CA THR A 407 -7.62 4.24 -22.54
C THR A 407 -8.71 3.22 -22.91
N ALA A 408 -8.46 2.35 -23.89
CA ALA A 408 -9.40 1.30 -24.28
C ALA A 408 -9.62 0.28 -23.16
N LEU A 409 -8.56 -0.12 -22.46
CA LEU A 409 -8.62 -1.03 -21.32
C LEU A 409 -9.39 -0.40 -20.14
N LEU A 410 -9.08 0.85 -19.78
CA LEU A 410 -9.77 1.55 -18.71
C LEU A 410 -11.26 1.69 -18.98
N LYS A 411 -11.66 2.05 -20.22
CA LYS A 411 -13.06 2.11 -20.64
C LYS A 411 -13.74 0.73 -20.63
N CYS A 412 -13.00 -0.33 -20.94
CA CYS A 412 -13.50 -1.71 -20.85
C CYS A 412 -13.82 -2.13 -19.41
N LEU A 413 -12.94 -1.76 -18.47
CA LEU A 413 -13.09 -2.13 -17.06
C LEU A 413 -14.06 -1.22 -16.31
N ASN A 414 -14.24 0.03 -16.76
CA ASN A 414 -15.12 1.01 -16.16
C ASN A 414 -16.00 1.68 -17.24
N PRO A 415 -17.09 1.03 -17.69
CA PRO A 415 -17.95 1.54 -18.76
C PRO A 415 -18.61 2.89 -18.44
N ASP A 416 -18.82 3.18 -17.18
CA ASP A 416 -19.44 4.43 -16.72
C ASP A 416 -18.46 5.60 -16.61
N LEU A 417 -17.18 5.35 -16.86
CA LEU A 417 -16.14 6.39 -16.80
C LEU A 417 -16.40 7.48 -17.86
N GLY A 418 -16.62 8.69 -17.43
CA GLY A 418 -16.94 9.84 -18.29
C GLY A 418 -18.43 10.09 -18.50
N ASN A 419 -19.32 9.19 -18.08
CA ASN A 419 -20.76 9.41 -18.05
C ASN A 419 -21.21 10.05 -16.73
N ASP A 420 -20.35 10.07 -15.75
CA ASP A 420 -20.64 10.59 -14.42
C ASP A 420 -20.64 12.12 -14.49
N LYS A 421 -21.82 12.68 -14.83
CA LYS A 421 -22.17 14.09 -14.61
C LYS A 421 -22.45 14.36 -13.14
N THR A 422 -22.14 13.40 -12.24
CA THR A 422 -22.29 13.62 -10.81
C THR A 422 -21.33 14.73 -10.42
N GLU A 423 -21.91 15.87 -10.09
CA GLU A 423 -21.23 16.89 -9.28
C GLU A 423 -20.48 16.15 -8.17
N LYS A 424 -19.20 16.46 -7.98
CA LYS A 424 -18.40 15.93 -6.87
C LYS A 424 -19.06 16.31 -5.54
N LYS A 425 -20.07 15.55 -5.09
CA LYS A 425 -20.91 15.88 -3.93
C LYS A 425 -20.27 15.66 -2.58
N ASN A 426 -19.17 14.88 -2.49
CA ASN A 426 -18.49 14.56 -1.24
C ASN A 426 -16.97 14.63 -1.38
N VAL A 427 -16.45 15.76 -1.81
CA VAL A 427 -15.01 15.98 -1.87
C VAL A 427 -14.46 16.13 -0.45
N ARG A 428 -13.42 15.36 -0.14
CA ARG A 428 -12.73 15.47 1.16
C ARG A 428 -12.19 16.89 1.32
N VAL A 429 -12.42 17.49 2.48
CA VAL A 429 -11.86 18.81 2.82
C VAL A 429 -10.36 18.65 3.12
N SER A 430 -9.55 18.81 2.09
CA SER A 430 -8.10 18.66 2.14
C SER A 430 -7.45 19.54 1.08
N VAL A 431 -6.24 20.02 1.37
CA VAL A 431 -5.40 20.74 0.40
C VAL A 431 -5.13 19.87 -0.84
N ASN A 432 -4.94 18.57 -0.64
CA ASN A 432 -4.69 17.63 -1.72
C ASN A 432 -5.81 17.57 -2.75
N SER A 433 -7.07 17.83 -2.33
CA SER A 433 -8.22 17.81 -3.23
C SER A 433 -8.13 18.81 -4.40
N PHE A 434 -7.28 19.83 -4.28
CA PHE A 434 -7.02 20.77 -5.37
C PHE A 434 -5.98 20.25 -6.40
N PHE A 435 -5.17 19.24 -6.04
CA PHE A 435 -4.00 18.83 -6.82
C PHE A 435 -4.02 17.37 -7.26
N GLU A 436 -4.68 16.48 -6.51
CA GLU A 436 -4.70 15.04 -6.80
C GLU A 436 -5.61 14.66 -7.97
N ASP A 437 -6.68 15.41 -8.18
CA ASP A 437 -7.74 15.07 -9.15
C ASP A 437 -7.71 15.97 -10.39
N LYS A 438 -6.58 16.02 -11.10
CA LYS A 438 -6.63 16.60 -12.45
C LYS A 438 -7.55 15.75 -13.30
N PRO A 439 -8.58 16.35 -13.96
CA PRO A 439 -9.46 15.59 -14.83
C PRO A 439 -8.65 14.85 -15.88
N LEU A 440 -8.79 13.53 -15.94
CA LEU A 440 -8.16 12.73 -16.98
C LEU A 440 -8.84 13.03 -18.33
N ALA A 441 -8.11 13.67 -19.22
CA ALA A 441 -8.59 13.92 -20.57
C ALA A 441 -8.45 12.65 -21.42
N LEU A 442 -9.48 11.79 -21.39
CA LEU A 442 -9.51 10.62 -22.24
C LEU A 442 -9.77 10.99 -23.70
N ASN A 443 -9.05 10.35 -24.62
CA ASN A 443 -9.32 10.47 -26.04
C ASN A 443 -10.72 9.94 -26.36
N PRO A 444 -11.69 10.79 -26.81
CA PRO A 444 -13.06 10.38 -27.05
C PRO A 444 -13.20 9.43 -28.25
N LYS A 445 -12.21 9.41 -29.15
CA LYS A 445 -12.23 8.54 -30.35
C LYS A 445 -11.84 7.09 -30.04
N VAL A 446 -11.19 6.84 -28.89
CA VAL A 446 -10.81 5.49 -28.48
C VAL A 446 -12.03 4.78 -27.94
N GLN A 447 -12.43 3.69 -28.60
CA GLN A 447 -13.54 2.84 -28.16
C GLN A 447 -13.11 1.96 -26.98
N PRO A 448 -14.03 1.52 -26.09
CA PRO A 448 -13.73 0.50 -25.10
C PRO A 448 -13.20 -0.77 -25.78
N GLY A 449 -12.15 -1.36 -25.24
CA GLY A 449 -11.69 -2.68 -25.65
C GLY A 449 -12.64 -3.79 -25.19
N LYS A 450 -12.45 -5.00 -25.70
CA LYS A 450 -13.08 -6.19 -25.14
C LYS A 450 -12.15 -6.81 -24.13
N ILE A 451 -12.67 -7.31 -23.01
CA ILE A 451 -11.82 -7.89 -21.96
C ILE A 451 -11.00 -9.08 -22.47
N GLU A 452 -11.53 -9.80 -23.43
CA GLU A 452 -10.88 -10.92 -24.10
C GLU A 452 -9.57 -10.52 -24.79
N ASP A 453 -9.44 -9.25 -25.20
CA ASP A 453 -8.22 -8.72 -25.82
C ASP A 453 -7.07 -8.57 -24.80
N TYR A 454 -7.37 -8.58 -23.50
CA TYR A 454 -6.42 -8.31 -22.42
C TYR A 454 -6.11 -9.53 -21.54
N VAL A 455 -6.73 -10.67 -21.80
CA VAL A 455 -6.53 -11.92 -21.07
C VAL A 455 -6.17 -13.07 -22.00
N SER A 456 -5.46 -14.05 -21.46
CA SER A 456 -5.07 -15.26 -22.17
C SER A 456 -5.99 -16.43 -21.86
N PRO A 457 -6.22 -17.36 -22.77
CA PRO A 457 -6.93 -18.60 -22.48
C PRO A 457 -6.28 -19.43 -21.37
N LEU A 458 -4.94 -19.43 -21.35
CA LEU A 458 -4.12 -19.98 -20.29
C LEU A 458 -2.98 -19.00 -20.01
N PHE A 459 -2.79 -18.66 -18.74
CA PHE A 459 -1.72 -17.79 -18.25
C PHE A 459 -1.00 -18.46 -17.09
N TYR A 460 0.34 -18.46 -17.12
CA TYR A 460 1.17 -19.03 -16.05
C TYR A 460 2.23 -18.03 -15.59
N ALA A 461 2.24 -17.76 -14.29
CA ALA A 461 3.21 -16.92 -13.60
C ALA A 461 4.04 -17.78 -12.63
N PRO A 462 5.21 -18.27 -13.04
CA PRO A 462 6.01 -19.20 -12.22
C PRO A 462 6.57 -18.55 -10.95
N ASN A 463 6.85 -17.25 -10.99
CA ASN A 463 7.42 -16.53 -9.84
C ASN A 463 6.49 -16.39 -8.64
N VAL A 464 5.20 -16.69 -8.81
CA VAL A 464 4.18 -16.74 -7.73
C VAL A 464 3.44 -18.07 -7.74
N SER A 465 3.89 -19.03 -8.53
CA SER A 465 3.27 -20.35 -8.67
C SER A 465 1.76 -20.26 -8.94
N TRP A 466 1.37 -19.48 -9.95
CA TRP A 466 -0.04 -19.21 -10.28
C TRP A 466 -0.33 -19.49 -11.75
N LEU A 467 -1.38 -20.28 -11.98
CA LEU A 467 -1.84 -20.63 -13.31
C LEU A 467 -3.34 -20.39 -13.42
N VAL A 468 -3.75 -19.73 -14.49
CA VAL A 468 -5.15 -19.50 -14.82
C VAL A 468 -5.49 -20.15 -16.15
N GLN A 469 -6.63 -20.80 -16.22
CA GLN A 469 -7.22 -21.28 -17.46
C GLN A 469 -8.69 -20.91 -17.53
N ARG A 470 -9.16 -20.53 -18.74
CA ARG A 470 -10.52 -20.03 -18.97
C ARG A 470 -11.02 -20.35 -20.37
N ASN A 471 -12.33 -20.49 -20.52
CA ASN A 471 -12.98 -20.69 -21.83
C ASN A 471 -13.66 -19.42 -22.36
N GLY A 472 -13.52 -18.29 -21.71
CA GLY A 472 -14.10 -17.01 -22.08
C GLY A 472 -14.13 -16.03 -20.92
N MET A 473 -14.73 -14.87 -21.14
CA MET A 473 -14.90 -13.81 -20.13
C MET A 473 -16.34 -13.32 -19.99
N HIS A 474 -17.30 -14.07 -20.53
CA HIS A 474 -18.71 -13.74 -20.33
C HIS A 474 -19.14 -14.08 -18.88
N PRO A 475 -19.68 -13.11 -18.11
CA PRO A 475 -19.92 -13.31 -16.67
C PRO A 475 -20.73 -14.54 -16.29
N ARG A 476 -21.75 -14.91 -17.07
CA ARG A 476 -22.63 -16.05 -16.77
C ARG A 476 -22.26 -17.36 -17.47
N ASN A 477 -21.63 -17.25 -18.64
CA ASN A 477 -21.48 -18.42 -19.53
C ASN A 477 -20.04 -18.97 -19.52
N SER A 478 -19.10 -18.21 -19.00
CA SER A 478 -17.69 -18.63 -18.94
C SER A 478 -17.34 -19.37 -17.67
N LEU A 479 -16.41 -20.29 -17.82
CA LEU A 479 -15.77 -21.04 -16.75
C LEU A 479 -14.31 -20.60 -16.63
N MET A 480 -13.79 -20.54 -15.40
CA MET A 480 -12.41 -20.21 -15.11
C MET A 480 -11.91 -21.03 -13.92
N ILE A 481 -10.69 -21.47 -14.01
CA ILE A 481 -9.91 -22.08 -12.91
C ILE A 481 -8.71 -21.18 -12.63
N SER A 482 -8.49 -20.87 -11.36
CA SER A 482 -7.26 -20.30 -10.85
C SER A 482 -6.58 -21.36 -10.00
N LEU A 483 -5.37 -21.77 -10.37
CA LEU A 483 -4.55 -22.71 -9.62
C LEU A 483 -3.42 -21.93 -8.98
N ASN A 484 -3.28 -22.04 -7.69
CA ASN A 484 -2.22 -21.34 -6.96
C ASN A 484 -1.44 -22.29 -6.07
N GLY A 485 -0.14 -22.21 -6.18
CA GLY A 485 0.82 -22.75 -5.23
C GLY A 485 1.22 -21.64 -4.27
N SER A 486 2.36 -21.79 -3.66
CA SER A 486 2.85 -20.81 -2.72
C SER A 486 4.31 -20.46 -3.05
N GLU A 487 4.49 -19.34 -3.73
CA GLU A 487 5.82 -18.79 -4.02
C GLU A 487 5.77 -17.27 -3.84
N GLY A 488 6.82 -16.69 -3.24
CA GLY A 488 6.89 -15.26 -2.96
C GLY A 488 6.43 -14.88 -1.55
N ASN A 489 6.11 -13.59 -1.37
CA ASN A 489 5.66 -13.06 -0.08
C ASN A 489 4.12 -12.96 -0.03
N HIS A 490 3.58 -12.89 1.19
CA HIS A 490 2.14 -12.81 1.42
C HIS A 490 1.35 -13.99 0.82
N MET A 491 2.03 -15.15 0.75
CA MET A 491 1.45 -16.39 0.28
C MET A 491 1.08 -17.30 1.45
N HIS A 492 0.17 -18.23 1.21
CA HIS A 492 -0.33 -19.19 2.17
C HIS A 492 0.20 -20.59 1.89
N ALA A 493 0.18 -21.45 2.89
CA ALA A 493 0.48 -22.86 2.74
C ALA A 493 -0.73 -23.58 2.13
N ASN A 494 -0.84 -23.60 0.82
CA ASN A 494 -2.02 -24.07 0.09
C ASN A 494 -1.75 -25.24 -0.90
N GLY A 495 -0.51 -25.72 -1.01
CA GLY A 495 -0.17 -26.82 -1.93
C GLY A 495 -0.52 -26.48 -3.37
N ILE A 496 -1.30 -27.35 -4.02
CA ILE A 496 -1.91 -27.06 -5.33
C ILE A 496 -3.38 -26.72 -5.11
N SER A 497 -3.65 -25.52 -4.65
CA SER A 497 -5.01 -25.04 -4.38
C SER A 497 -5.69 -24.55 -5.67
N MET A 498 -7.02 -24.47 -5.65
CA MET A 498 -7.81 -23.95 -6.75
C MET A 498 -8.89 -22.99 -6.31
N GLU A 499 -9.26 -22.10 -7.22
CA GLU A 499 -10.51 -21.33 -7.23
C GLU A 499 -11.29 -21.67 -8.49
N LEU A 500 -12.60 -21.79 -8.39
CA LEU A 500 -13.48 -22.09 -9.51
C LEU A 500 -14.48 -20.95 -9.72
N TYR A 501 -14.74 -20.62 -10.98
CA TYR A 501 -15.73 -19.62 -11.37
C TYR A 501 -16.70 -20.16 -12.40
N GLY A 502 -17.99 -19.99 -12.16
CA GLY A 502 -19.04 -20.31 -13.10
C GLY A 502 -20.40 -19.69 -12.76
N LYS A 503 -21.26 -19.54 -13.75
CA LYS A 503 -22.63 -19.02 -13.58
C LYS A 503 -22.72 -17.63 -12.90
N GLY A 504 -21.68 -16.84 -12.94
CA GLY A 504 -21.62 -15.50 -12.34
C GLY A 504 -20.95 -15.42 -10.97
N TYR A 505 -20.51 -16.54 -10.41
CA TYR A 505 -20.00 -16.65 -9.05
C TYR A 505 -18.63 -17.31 -8.98
N VAL A 506 -17.85 -16.96 -7.98
CA VAL A 506 -16.69 -17.75 -7.56
C VAL A 506 -17.24 -18.92 -6.76
N LEU A 507 -17.32 -20.10 -7.39
CA LEU A 507 -17.96 -21.29 -6.84
C LEU A 507 -17.10 -21.98 -5.77
N GLY A 508 -15.80 -22.06 -6.02
CA GLY A 508 -14.82 -22.58 -5.06
C GLY A 508 -13.86 -21.45 -4.69
N PRO A 509 -14.22 -20.58 -3.75
CA PRO A 509 -13.40 -19.44 -3.38
C PRO A 509 -12.15 -19.86 -2.60
N ASP A 510 -11.11 -19.03 -2.66
CA ASP A 510 -10.07 -18.95 -1.65
C ASP A 510 -10.52 -17.94 -0.59
N ALA A 511 -10.30 -18.26 0.68
CA ALA A 511 -10.69 -17.37 1.79
C ALA A 511 -9.78 -16.16 1.94
N GLY A 512 -8.65 -16.15 1.26
CA GLY A 512 -7.66 -15.08 1.30
C GLY A 512 -7.18 -14.79 2.72
N ILE A 513 -7.06 -13.51 3.03
CA ILE A 513 -6.62 -13.03 4.34
C ILE A 513 -7.66 -13.23 5.46
N GLY A 514 -8.86 -13.69 5.14
CA GLY A 514 -9.98 -13.71 6.08
C GLY A 514 -10.46 -12.30 6.42
N LEU A 515 -10.80 -12.05 7.69
CA LEU A 515 -11.26 -10.72 8.12
C LEU A 515 -10.11 -9.72 8.22
N PHE A 516 -8.98 -10.14 8.77
CA PHE A 516 -7.87 -9.23 9.03
C PHE A 516 -6.56 -9.98 9.30
N LEU A 517 -5.46 -9.54 8.69
CA LEU A 517 -4.12 -10.16 8.78
C LEU A 517 -3.60 -10.33 10.22
N TYR A 518 -4.01 -9.47 11.13
CA TYR A 518 -3.56 -9.47 12.52
C TYR A 518 -4.71 -9.79 13.51
N SER A 519 -5.80 -10.39 13.05
CA SER A 519 -6.97 -10.69 13.89
C SER A 519 -6.80 -11.96 14.73
N GLY A 520 -5.77 -12.02 15.55
CA GLY A 520 -5.57 -13.13 16.48
C GLY A 520 -5.09 -14.42 15.79
N LEU A 521 -5.52 -15.56 16.34
CA LEU A 521 -5.05 -16.88 15.89
C LEU A 521 -5.66 -17.32 14.56
N ASP A 522 -6.85 -16.84 14.19
CA ASP A 522 -7.60 -17.31 13.02
C ASP A 522 -6.79 -17.22 11.72
N TYR A 523 -6.03 -16.13 11.55
CA TYR A 523 -5.18 -15.99 10.36
C TYR A 523 -4.05 -17.03 10.37
N ALA A 524 -3.30 -17.15 11.46
CA ALA A 524 -2.13 -18.02 11.53
C ALA A 524 -2.50 -19.51 11.58
N GLU A 525 -3.61 -19.87 12.22
CA GLU A 525 -4.02 -21.26 12.42
C GLU A 525 -4.95 -21.80 11.34
N TYR A 526 -5.65 -20.93 10.63
CA TYR A 526 -6.63 -21.36 9.61
C TYR A 526 -6.39 -20.71 8.25
N TYR A 527 -6.57 -19.37 8.11
CA TYR A 527 -6.59 -18.74 6.80
C TYR A 527 -5.30 -18.87 6.00
N SER A 528 -4.15 -18.93 6.66
CA SER A 528 -2.85 -19.11 6.00
C SER A 528 -2.42 -20.57 5.85
N GLN A 529 -3.26 -21.54 6.19
CA GLN A 529 -2.95 -22.96 6.26
C GLN A 529 -3.81 -23.80 5.32
N PHE A 530 -3.39 -25.03 5.04
CA PHE A 530 -4.06 -25.96 4.12
C PHE A 530 -5.57 -26.08 4.30
N PRO A 531 -6.12 -26.15 5.53
CA PRO A 531 -7.56 -26.37 5.70
C PRO A 531 -8.47 -25.27 5.16
N SER A 532 -7.96 -24.06 4.95
CA SER A 532 -8.76 -22.95 4.36
C SER A 532 -8.77 -22.93 2.85
N HIS A 533 -8.04 -23.85 2.21
CA HIS A 533 -7.85 -23.87 0.75
C HIS A 533 -8.44 -25.12 0.11
N ASN A 534 -8.75 -25.04 -1.19
CA ASN A 534 -9.28 -26.17 -1.97
C ASN A 534 -8.13 -27.08 -2.42
N THR A 535 -7.62 -27.93 -1.53
CA THR A 535 -6.41 -28.72 -1.70
C THR A 535 -6.44 -30.01 -0.86
N VAL A 536 -5.36 -30.77 -0.88
CA VAL A 536 -5.18 -31.99 -0.07
C VAL A 536 -4.12 -31.75 1.00
N CYS A 537 -4.51 -31.92 2.25
CA CYS A 537 -3.60 -31.99 3.40
C CYS A 537 -3.25 -33.46 3.72
N VAL A 538 -2.00 -33.74 4.03
CA VAL A 538 -1.54 -35.09 4.31
C VAL A 538 -1.14 -35.22 5.78
N ASP A 539 -1.72 -36.20 6.48
CA ASP A 539 -1.50 -36.50 7.89
C ASP A 539 -1.77 -35.29 8.84
N GLY A 540 -2.65 -34.36 8.44
CA GLY A 540 -2.95 -33.16 9.21
C GLY A 540 -1.80 -32.17 9.36
N ILE A 541 -0.73 -32.30 8.56
CA ILE A 541 0.43 -31.44 8.64
C ILE A 541 0.15 -30.12 7.90
N SER A 542 0.01 -29.07 8.68
CA SER A 542 -0.26 -27.73 8.17
C SER A 542 0.25 -26.68 9.19
N SER A 543 1.56 -26.61 9.37
CA SER A 543 2.18 -25.71 10.33
C SER A 543 3.34 -24.99 9.67
N TYR A 544 2.98 -24.02 8.81
CA TYR A 544 3.94 -23.28 8.02
C TYR A 544 4.08 -21.84 8.51
N PRO A 545 5.25 -21.20 8.28
CA PRO A 545 5.41 -19.79 8.58
C PRO A 545 4.40 -18.95 7.81
N VAL A 546 3.69 -18.08 8.51
CA VAL A 546 2.76 -17.13 7.88
C VAL A 546 3.49 -16.19 6.92
N MET A 547 2.83 -15.80 5.84
CA MET A 547 3.32 -14.88 4.79
C MET A 547 4.54 -15.37 4.00
N LYS A 548 5.16 -16.47 4.36
CA LYS A 548 6.37 -17.00 3.73
C LYS A 548 6.22 -18.49 3.55
N SER A 549 5.61 -18.85 2.49
CA SER A 549 5.55 -20.23 2.06
C SER A 549 6.29 -20.35 0.74
N ASN A 550 7.17 -21.33 0.61
CA ASN A 550 7.91 -21.62 -0.62
C ASN A 550 7.51 -23.00 -1.11
N HIS A 551 6.26 -23.10 -1.56
CA HIS A 551 5.64 -24.35 -2.00
C HIS A 551 5.18 -24.21 -3.45
N SER A 552 6.12 -23.90 -4.35
CA SER A 552 5.81 -23.84 -5.77
C SER A 552 5.47 -25.20 -6.34
N PHE A 553 4.60 -25.22 -7.33
CA PHE A 553 4.33 -26.39 -8.15
C PHE A 553 5.09 -26.33 -9.49
N ASP A 554 5.37 -27.50 -10.06
CA ASP A 554 5.88 -27.63 -11.42
C ASP A 554 4.73 -27.80 -12.40
N LEU A 555 4.72 -27.03 -13.48
CA LEU A 555 3.79 -27.22 -14.60
C LEU A 555 4.33 -28.34 -15.51
N LEU A 556 3.72 -29.52 -15.42
CA LEU A 556 4.14 -30.68 -16.22
C LEU A 556 3.63 -30.62 -17.67
N SER A 557 2.38 -30.19 -17.85
CA SER A 557 1.78 -30.03 -19.17
C SER A 557 0.53 -29.15 -19.11
N CYS A 558 0.21 -28.49 -20.21
CA CYS A 558 -1.01 -27.70 -20.34
C CYS A 558 -1.49 -27.61 -21.79
N PHE A 559 -2.79 -27.31 -21.95
CA PHE A 559 -3.40 -26.96 -23.23
C PHE A 559 -4.51 -25.92 -23.01
N PRO A 560 -4.56 -24.86 -23.84
CA PRO A 560 -3.53 -24.49 -24.83
C PRO A 560 -2.19 -24.21 -24.13
N ALA A 561 -1.12 -24.08 -24.88
CA ALA A 561 0.12 -23.54 -24.33
C ALA A 561 -0.14 -22.11 -23.82
N SER A 562 0.60 -21.68 -22.79
CA SER A 562 0.54 -20.30 -22.32
C SER A 562 0.71 -19.33 -23.49
N ALA A 563 -0.21 -18.42 -23.64
CA ALA A 563 -0.30 -17.57 -24.82
C ALA A 563 -0.46 -16.10 -24.43
N GLU A 564 -0.07 -15.23 -25.35
CA GLU A 564 -0.33 -13.79 -25.25
C GLU A 564 -1.84 -13.50 -25.13
N PRO A 565 -2.22 -12.37 -24.51
CA PRO A 565 -3.62 -11.92 -24.49
C PRO A 565 -4.24 -11.80 -25.88
N GLY A 566 -5.57 -11.92 -25.97
CA GLY A 566 -6.33 -11.79 -27.22
C GLY A 566 -6.33 -13.04 -28.09
N LYS A 567 -5.77 -14.17 -27.61
CA LYS A 567 -5.89 -15.43 -28.33
C LYS A 567 -7.27 -16.07 -28.13
N ALA A 568 -7.70 -16.81 -29.14
CA ALA A 568 -9.00 -17.48 -29.11
C ALA A 568 -9.08 -18.51 -27.98
N PHE A 569 -10.22 -18.51 -27.27
CA PHE A 569 -10.51 -19.51 -26.27
C PHE A 569 -10.84 -20.84 -26.93
N THR A 570 -10.49 -21.94 -26.26
CA THR A 570 -10.71 -23.29 -26.72
C THR A 570 -11.86 -23.94 -25.96
N SER A 571 -12.52 -24.93 -26.58
CA SER A 571 -13.60 -25.70 -25.94
C SER A 571 -13.11 -26.63 -24.83
N VAL A 572 -11.82 -26.94 -24.84
CA VAL A 572 -11.15 -27.73 -23.80
C VAL A 572 -9.88 -27.01 -23.40
N THR A 573 -9.67 -26.87 -22.09
CA THR A 573 -8.38 -26.48 -21.53
C THR A 573 -7.99 -27.52 -20.49
N TYR A 574 -6.68 -27.74 -20.29
CA TYR A 574 -6.19 -28.49 -19.14
C TYR A 574 -4.82 -28.01 -18.69
N SER A 575 -4.53 -28.26 -17.42
CA SER A 575 -3.18 -28.18 -16.85
C SER A 575 -2.93 -29.37 -15.94
N ASN A 576 -1.70 -29.84 -15.90
CA ASN A 576 -1.24 -30.91 -15.00
C ASN A 576 -0.05 -30.40 -14.22
N LEU A 577 -0.20 -30.36 -12.91
CA LEU A 577 0.76 -29.80 -11.97
C LEU A 577 1.32 -30.88 -11.07
N TYR A 578 2.58 -30.69 -10.65
CA TYR A 578 3.24 -31.54 -9.66
C TYR A 578 3.72 -30.68 -8.50
N PHE A 579 3.54 -31.22 -7.31
CA PHE A 579 4.00 -30.60 -6.06
C PHE A 579 4.47 -31.67 -5.10
N ARG A 580 5.68 -31.50 -4.59
CA ARG A 580 6.15 -32.30 -3.46
C ARG A 580 6.00 -31.50 -2.19
N GLU A 581 5.07 -31.93 -1.35
CA GLU A 581 4.80 -31.28 -0.09
C GLU A 581 6.00 -31.47 0.85
N PRO A 582 6.69 -30.38 1.30
CA PRO A 582 7.99 -30.50 1.96
C PRO A 582 7.92 -31.13 3.35
N GLU A 583 6.86 -30.94 4.10
CA GLU A 583 6.73 -31.44 5.49
C GLU A 583 6.30 -32.90 5.52
N SER A 584 5.22 -33.25 4.88
CA SER A 584 4.73 -34.63 4.80
C SER A 584 5.53 -35.50 3.82
N ARG A 585 6.28 -34.85 2.91
CA ARG A 585 6.99 -35.49 1.79
C ARG A 585 6.07 -36.31 0.87
N ALA A 586 4.83 -35.89 0.76
CA ALA A 586 3.88 -36.47 -0.17
C ALA A 586 4.12 -35.93 -1.58
N ASP A 587 4.10 -36.83 -2.56
CA ASP A 587 4.07 -36.49 -3.97
C ASP A 587 2.62 -36.26 -4.39
N GLN A 588 2.33 -35.07 -4.89
CA GLN A 588 0.98 -34.67 -5.30
C GLN A 588 0.98 -34.22 -6.75
N THR A 589 -0.04 -34.65 -7.50
CA THR A 589 -0.30 -34.14 -8.83
C THR A 589 -1.76 -33.72 -8.92
N ARG A 590 -2.02 -32.63 -9.59
CA ARG A 590 -3.38 -32.17 -9.87
C ARG A 590 -3.53 -31.86 -11.36
N MET A 591 -4.45 -32.54 -12.01
CA MET A 591 -4.87 -32.22 -13.37
C MET A 591 -6.24 -31.56 -13.31
N MET A 592 -6.32 -30.33 -13.81
CA MET A 592 -7.57 -29.57 -13.92
C MET A 592 -7.91 -29.30 -15.37
N SER A 593 -9.19 -29.46 -15.73
CA SER A 593 -9.66 -29.20 -17.07
C SER A 593 -10.99 -28.45 -17.06
N ILE A 594 -11.20 -27.59 -18.05
CA ILE A 594 -12.50 -27.04 -18.43
C ILE A 594 -12.93 -27.75 -19.72
N VAL A 595 -14.13 -28.28 -19.73
CA VAL A 595 -14.75 -28.86 -20.92
C VAL A 595 -16.04 -28.08 -21.22
N THR A 596 -16.04 -27.35 -22.33
CA THR A 596 -17.22 -26.62 -22.84
C THR A 596 -18.08 -27.54 -23.66
N THR A 597 -19.33 -27.72 -23.27
CA THR A 597 -20.29 -28.62 -23.96
C THR A 597 -21.34 -27.86 -24.78
N GLY A 598 -21.42 -26.56 -24.62
CA GLY A 598 -22.30 -25.67 -25.37
C GLY A 598 -22.00 -24.19 -25.02
N ALA A 599 -22.72 -23.28 -25.64
CA ALA A 599 -22.52 -21.84 -25.47
C ALA A 599 -22.68 -21.36 -23.99
N GLU A 600 -23.46 -22.09 -23.20
CA GLU A 600 -23.78 -21.75 -21.80
C GLU A 600 -23.52 -22.91 -20.84
N THR A 601 -22.94 -23.99 -21.33
CA THR A 601 -22.76 -25.22 -20.57
C THR A 601 -21.33 -25.72 -20.65
N GLY A 602 -20.87 -26.30 -19.55
CA GLY A 602 -19.59 -26.93 -19.42
C GLY A 602 -19.41 -27.49 -18.01
N TYR A 603 -18.33 -28.16 -17.79
CA TYR A 603 -17.97 -28.74 -16.49
C TYR A 603 -16.46 -28.69 -16.25
N TYR A 604 -16.09 -28.90 -15.02
CA TYR A 604 -14.71 -29.06 -14.57
C TYR A 604 -14.37 -30.55 -14.42
N VAL A 605 -13.14 -30.89 -14.70
CA VAL A 605 -12.54 -32.16 -14.32
C VAL A 605 -11.39 -31.88 -13.40
N ASP A 606 -11.42 -32.45 -12.20
CA ASP A 606 -10.33 -32.37 -11.21
C ASP A 606 -9.86 -33.80 -10.92
N VAL A 607 -8.60 -34.07 -11.18
CA VAL A 607 -7.94 -35.34 -10.85
C VAL A 607 -6.77 -35.03 -9.93
N PHE A 608 -7.02 -35.20 -8.63
CA PHE A 608 -5.99 -35.04 -7.61
C PHE A 608 -5.43 -36.40 -7.21
N ARG A 609 -4.12 -36.55 -7.25
CA ARG A 609 -3.39 -37.73 -6.79
C ARG A 609 -2.42 -37.30 -5.72
N SER A 610 -2.48 -37.97 -4.57
CA SER A 610 -1.58 -37.72 -3.46
C SER A 610 -1.02 -39.03 -2.95
N ARG A 611 0.29 -39.15 -2.80
CA ARG A 611 0.97 -40.36 -2.38
C ARG A 611 2.09 -40.04 -1.39
N LYS A 612 2.00 -40.64 -0.22
CA LYS A 612 3.07 -40.64 0.76
C LYS A 612 3.63 -42.07 0.91
N GLU A 613 4.90 -42.28 0.67
CA GLU A 613 5.48 -43.60 0.69
C GLU A 613 6.05 -44.00 2.05
N LYS A 614 6.53 -43.04 2.84
CA LYS A 614 7.28 -43.30 4.08
C LYS A 614 6.73 -42.44 5.24
N GLY A 615 6.86 -43.00 6.47
CA GLY A 615 6.45 -42.32 7.71
C GLY A 615 4.98 -42.50 8.08
N GLY A 616 4.61 -42.24 9.31
CA GLY A 616 3.33 -42.21 10.01
C GLY A 616 2.03 -42.65 9.32
N ASP A 617 0.93 -42.13 9.80
CA ASP A 617 -0.37 -42.27 9.17
C ASP A 617 -0.34 -41.67 7.77
N LYS A 618 -1.19 -42.20 6.89
CA LYS A 618 -1.29 -41.76 5.50
C LYS A 618 -2.70 -41.29 5.22
N MET A 619 -3.14 -40.38 6.07
CA MET A 619 -4.44 -39.74 5.89
C MET A 619 -4.30 -38.61 4.86
N HIS A 620 -5.21 -38.58 3.90
CA HIS A 620 -5.22 -37.58 2.86
C HIS A 620 -6.60 -36.88 2.91
N ASP A 621 -6.64 -35.70 3.51
CA ASP A 621 -7.86 -34.94 3.67
C ASP A 621 -7.99 -33.96 2.49
N TYR A 622 -9.05 -34.13 1.70
CA TYR A 622 -9.41 -33.21 0.62
C TYR A 622 -10.36 -32.13 1.14
N PHE A 623 -9.88 -30.91 1.24
CA PHE A 623 -10.70 -29.76 1.59
C PHE A 623 -11.31 -29.14 0.33
N TYR A 624 -12.61 -28.89 0.37
CA TYR A 624 -13.35 -28.27 -0.71
C TYR A 624 -14.35 -27.25 -0.17
N HIS A 625 -14.07 -25.98 -0.41
CA HIS A 625 -14.94 -24.85 -0.03
C HIS A 625 -15.83 -24.48 -1.20
N ASN A 626 -17.14 -24.39 -0.96
CA ASN A 626 -18.13 -24.14 -1.99
C ASN A 626 -19.21 -23.18 -1.49
N LEU A 627 -19.69 -22.31 -2.36
CA LEU A 627 -20.82 -21.42 -2.11
C LEU A 627 -22.19 -22.07 -2.40
N GLY A 628 -22.26 -23.35 -2.70
CA GLY A 628 -23.48 -24.08 -2.95
C GLY A 628 -24.37 -24.27 -1.70
N GLN A 629 -25.68 -24.36 -1.88
CA GLN A 629 -26.62 -24.62 -0.79
C GLN A 629 -26.87 -26.12 -0.57
N THR A 630 -26.56 -26.95 -1.52
CA THR A 630 -26.73 -28.41 -1.47
C THR A 630 -25.58 -29.10 -2.15
N LEU A 631 -25.07 -30.17 -1.55
CA LEU A 631 -24.12 -31.10 -2.14
C LEU A 631 -24.77 -32.47 -2.30
N THR A 632 -24.67 -33.03 -3.50
CA THR A 632 -25.03 -34.43 -3.75
C THR A 632 -23.78 -35.17 -4.20
N CYS A 633 -23.36 -36.15 -3.42
CA CYS A 633 -22.27 -37.03 -3.78
C CYS A 633 -22.81 -38.35 -4.34
N LEU A 634 -22.34 -38.73 -5.51
CA LEU A 634 -22.60 -40.05 -6.10
C LEU A 634 -21.25 -40.80 -6.06
N LEU A 635 -21.10 -41.65 -5.05
CA LEU A 635 -19.92 -42.49 -4.91
C LEU A 635 -20.19 -43.87 -5.54
N TYR A 636 -19.36 -44.23 -6.49
CA TYR A 636 -19.33 -45.59 -7.03
C TYR A 636 -18.07 -46.26 -6.52
N THR A 637 -18.16 -47.09 -5.50
CA THR A 637 -17.06 -47.92 -5.03
C THR A 637 -17.30 -49.35 -5.45
N THR A 638 -16.27 -50.02 -5.95
CA THR A 638 -16.27 -51.47 -6.18
C THR A 638 -15.89 -52.26 -4.94
N ASP A 639 -15.55 -51.56 -3.83
CA ASP A 639 -15.13 -52.17 -2.57
C ASP A 639 -15.76 -51.43 -1.40
N ALA A 640 -16.71 -52.11 -0.73
CA ALA A 640 -17.60 -51.53 0.28
C ALA A 640 -16.96 -51.47 1.70
N ALA A 641 -15.65 -51.41 1.83
CA ALA A 641 -15.00 -51.59 3.14
C ALA A 641 -14.54 -50.32 3.87
N ASP A 642 -14.57 -49.14 3.26
CA ASP A 642 -13.98 -47.94 3.94
C ASP A 642 -14.73 -46.63 3.62
N ASP A 643 -16.03 -46.58 3.93
CA ASP A 643 -16.83 -45.36 3.78
C ASP A 643 -16.89 -44.60 5.12
N ARG A 644 -15.96 -43.71 5.37
CA ARG A 644 -16.16 -42.62 6.34
C ARG A 644 -16.05 -41.28 5.61
N ILE A 645 -17.19 -40.80 5.13
CA ILE A 645 -17.34 -39.39 4.75
C ILE A 645 -17.90 -38.68 5.97
N SER A 646 -17.11 -37.82 6.63
CA SER A 646 -17.66 -36.85 7.56
C SER A 646 -18.05 -35.60 6.78
N VAL A 647 -19.33 -35.25 6.84
CA VAL A 647 -19.87 -33.99 6.36
C VAL A 647 -20.20 -33.19 7.60
N ASP A 648 -19.35 -32.22 7.95
CA ASP A 648 -19.64 -31.17 8.92
C ASP A 648 -19.67 -29.81 8.20
#